data_71b35a79595d8e99d78b2ba5c3475d4b
#
_entry.id   71b35a79595d8e99d78b2ba5c3475d4b
#
_cell.length_a   1.000
_cell.length_b   1.000
_cell.length_c   1.000
_cell.angle_alpha   90.00
_cell.angle_beta   90.00
_cell.angle_gamma   90.00
#
_symmetry.space_group_name_H-M   'P 1'
#
loop_
_entity.id
_entity.type
_entity.pdbx_description
1 polymer ?
#
loop_
_entity_poly.entity_id
_entity_poly.type
_entity_poly.pdbx_seq_one_letter_code
_entity_poly.pdbx_strand_id
1 'polypeptide(L)'
;MDEGLSEAVKEIFISLYEQDYIYKGTRMVNWDTQLKSAVSDLEVSSSTENGKLWSIKYKTELDDYIVIATTRPETLLGDTAVAVNPDDKRYSHLIGKKVEVPIVNRMVEVIADDYVDPEFGSGCVKITPAHDFNDYEIGLRHDLDFVRCIDFEGKIESKDFIPNNLHGLDRFKARKEIINQLDNENLIHSIDDHEIQIPRGDRSKTILEPMVSEQWFVKTKELAKKAIDVVENDEIKYIPKAWEKTYFEWMYNIQDWCISRQQWWGHRIPAWYDSEGNHYVGRDELEVRSKNNLSDKMELTQDEDVLDTWFSSALWPFSTLGWPNDKKDLQKYYPTSLLVTGFDIIFFWVARMIMMGIFTMNEIPFKDILIHGLVRDSQGRKMSKSLGNTLDPLELSKKHGADALRFSLIEKANPGQDVPFDEEWTVAAKKFGNKVWNAAKFVHLYTDELDSYELTEIKCSENHWIINRFNQTLEDFNSLMITYKISDAYKTLYNFLWADLFDWYFEFAKTLISNDSSKEETQKTIKHIFLKCLTMLNPAMPHLTEEIWSSFNKENLIDLSWPEFINTNHDEDNYVEHLKEIISSIRNFRLTYSIKNSTTISLFSVKIQEDWFTTQLSSLVNAQIEDINGLNNEESTTIFQSGKFKFEVVASEYFDKEKEVNRLENKIKQLQKSLDVSKSRLENENFMKNAKQELIDLERNNLDSFSEEISNLEIALNSLKR
;
A
#
# COMPACT_ATOMS: atom_id res chain seq x y z
N MET A 1 2.36 -4.87 -29.06
CA MET A 1 1.16 -5.20 -28.26
C MET A 1 0.86 -6.68 -28.46
N ASP A 2 0.35 -7.34 -27.44
CA ASP A 2 -0.07 -8.73 -27.55
C ASP A 2 -1.27 -8.90 -28.49
N GLU A 3 -1.24 -9.91 -29.37
CA GLU A 3 -2.31 -10.13 -30.38
C GLU A 3 -3.62 -10.57 -29.70
N GLY A 4 -3.56 -11.47 -28.73
CA GLY A 4 -4.74 -11.95 -28.01
C GLY A 4 -5.45 -10.84 -27.25
N LEU A 5 -4.69 -9.96 -26.57
CA LEU A 5 -5.26 -8.79 -25.91
C LEU A 5 -5.86 -7.80 -26.92
N SER A 6 -5.21 -7.62 -28.09
CA SER A 6 -5.76 -6.74 -29.14
C SER A 6 -7.11 -7.23 -29.69
N GLU A 7 -7.26 -8.54 -29.84
CA GLU A 7 -8.55 -9.12 -30.24
C GLU A 7 -9.60 -8.97 -29.12
N ALA A 8 -9.23 -9.19 -27.86
CA ALA A 8 -10.13 -8.98 -26.72
C ALA A 8 -10.60 -7.51 -26.64
N VAL A 9 -9.72 -6.55 -26.85
CA VAL A 9 -10.05 -5.12 -26.85
C VAL A 9 -11.04 -4.77 -27.94
N LYS A 10 -10.83 -5.27 -29.18
CA LYS A 10 -11.76 -5.04 -30.30
C LYS A 10 -13.14 -5.65 -30.00
N GLU A 11 -13.18 -6.89 -29.53
CA GLU A 11 -14.41 -7.60 -29.22
C GLU A 11 -15.25 -6.88 -28.17
N ILE A 12 -14.60 -6.40 -27.09
CA ILE A 12 -15.30 -5.65 -26.04
C ILE A 12 -15.78 -4.30 -26.55
N PHE A 13 -14.96 -3.57 -27.31
CA PHE A 13 -15.40 -2.28 -27.87
C PHE A 13 -16.63 -2.45 -28.77
N ILE A 14 -16.61 -3.43 -29.67
CA ILE A 14 -17.72 -3.72 -30.57
C ILE A 14 -18.97 -4.13 -29.77
N SER A 15 -18.82 -5.04 -28.79
CA SER A 15 -19.93 -5.51 -27.97
C SER A 15 -20.57 -4.39 -27.15
N LEU A 16 -19.78 -3.50 -26.57
CA LEU A 16 -20.28 -2.32 -25.86
C LEU A 16 -20.96 -1.33 -26.80
N TYR A 17 -20.43 -1.12 -28.01
CA TYR A 17 -21.01 -0.24 -29.00
C TYR A 17 -22.37 -0.78 -29.51
N GLU A 18 -22.47 -2.07 -29.84
CA GLU A 18 -23.69 -2.71 -30.30
C GLU A 18 -24.81 -2.70 -29.27
N GLN A 19 -24.47 -2.67 -27.99
CA GLN A 19 -25.40 -2.58 -26.86
C GLN A 19 -25.62 -1.13 -26.39
N ASP A 20 -25.17 -0.12 -27.17
CA ASP A 20 -25.35 1.30 -26.89
C ASP A 20 -24.66 1.79 -25.60
N TYR A 21 -23.62 1.06 -25.11
CA TYR A 21 -22.78 1.52 -24.01
C TYR A 21 -21.61 2.40 -24.48
N ILE A 22 -21.14 2.26 -25.72
CA ILE A 22 -20.16 3.15 -26.31
C ILE A 22 -20.83 4.10 -27.31
N TYR A 23 -20.48 5.36 -27.25
CA TYR A 23 -20.93 6.36 -28.20
C TYR A 23 -19.83 7.38 -28.48
N LYS A 24 -19.91 8.04 -29.65
CA LYS A 24 -19.10 9.20 -30.00
C LYS A 24 -19.92 10.47 -29.77
N GLY A 25 -19.35 11.45 -29.11
CA GLY A 25 -20.06 12.69 -28.82
C GLY A 25 -19.17 13.85 -28.46
N THR A 26 -19.71 15.05 -28.65
CA THR A 26 -19.04 16.30 -28.29
C THR A 26 -19.35 16.63 -26.82
N ARG A 27 -18.32 16.64 -26.01
CA ARG A 27 -18.40 16.94 -24.57
C ARG A 27 -17.22 17.77 -24.10
N MET A 28 -17.37 18.39 -22.93
CA MET A 28 -16.28 19.00 -22.20
C MET A 28 -15.31 17.91 -21.70
N VAL A 29 -14.02 18.05 -21.97
CA VAL A 29 -12.97 17.14 -21.53
C VAL A 29 -11.77 17.94 -20.95
N ASN A 30 -11.02 17.32 -20.07
CA ASN A 30 -9.71 17.81 -19.67
C ASN A 30 -8.73 17.58 -20.82
N TRP A 31 -8.13 18.64 -21.35
CA TRP A 31 -7.22 18.57 -22.48
C TRP A 31 -5.80 18.96 -22.05
N ASP A 32 -4.85 18.09 -22.33
CA ASP A 32 -3.43 18.35 -22.13
C ASP A 32 -2.85 19.02 -23.39
N THR A 33 -2.57 20.30 -23.32
CA THR A 33 -2.07 21.08 -24.47
C THR A 33 -0.63 20.73 -24.86
N GLN A 34 0.14 20.10 -23.97
CA GLN A 34 1.51 19.63 -24.27
C GLN A 34 1.49 18.24 -24.94
N LEU A 35 0.71 17.32 -24.39
CA LEU A 35 0.54 15.98 -24.97
C LEU A 35 -0.42 15.96 -26.14
N LYS A 36 -1.21 17.03 -26.32
CA LYS A 36 -2.25 17.19 -27.37
C LYS A 36 -3.25 16.03 -27.34
N SER A 37 -3.72 15.69 -26.16
CA SER A 37 -4.62 14.57 -25.95
C SER A 37 -5.62 14.85 -24.82
N ALA A 38 -6.81 14.26 -24.93
CA ALA A 38 -7.75 14.18 -23.82
C ALA A 38 -7.15 13.38 -22.65
N VAL A 39 -7.48 13.79 -21.44
CA VAL A 39 -7.05 13.20 -20.17
C VAL A 39 -8.31 12.87 -19.37
N SER A 40 -8.36 11.71 -18.74
CA SER A 40 -9.49 11.37 -17.87
C SER A 40 -9.45 12.17 -16.56
N ASP A 41 -10.60 12.39 -15.94
CA ASP A 41 -10.70 13.16 -14.69
C ASP A 41 -9.83 12.58 -13.56
N LEU A 42 -9.61 11.26 -13.58
CA LEU A 42 -8.77 10.55 -12.63
C LEU A 42 -7.27 10.81 -12.82
N GLU A 43 -6.84 11.26 -13.99
CA GLU A 43 -5.45 11.62 -14.31
C GLU A 43 -5.17 13.11 -14.08
N VAL A 44 -6.09 13.82 -13.41
CA VAL A 44 -5.97 15.24 -13.07
C VAL A 44 -5.54 15.38 -11.61
N SER A 45 -4.38 15.99 -11.40
CA SER A 45 -3.93 16.43 -10.08
C SER A 45 -4.18 17.90 -9.88
N SER A 46 -4.81 18.30 -8.78
CA SER A 46 -5.05 19.72 -8.46
C SER A 46 -4.05 20.20 -7.41
N SER A 47 -3.51 21.39 -7.61
CA SER A 47 -2.67 22.10 -6.65
C SER A 47 -3.27 23.46 -6.31
N THR A 48 -3.27 23.81 -5.01
CA THR A 48 -3.63 25.16 -4.58
C THR A 48 -2.46 26.09 -4.82
N GLU A 49 -2.67 27.14 -5.62
CA GLU A 49 -1.64 28.13 -5.94
C GLU A 49 -2.19 29.55 -5.71
N ASN A 50 -1.28 30.46 -5.35
CA ASN A 50 -1.63 31.87 -5.25
C ASN A 50 -1.82 32.47 -6.67
N GLY A 51 -3.03 32.88 -6.95
CA GLY A 51 -3.43 33.53 -8.20
C GLY A 51 -4.04 34.90 -7.97
N LYS A 52 -4.77 35.36 -8.97
CA LYS A 52 -5.49 36.63 -8.92
C LYS A 52 -6.94 36.42 -9.33
N LEU A 53 -7.81 37.22 -8.74
CA LEU A 53 -9.20 37.41 -9.17
C LEU A 53 -9.31 38.78 -9.79
N TRP A 54 -9.66 38.83 -11.07
CA TRP A 54 -9.84 40.08 -11.80
C TRP A 54 -11.31 40.43 -11.84
N SER A 55 -11.67 41.63 -11.37
CA SER A 55 -13.00 42.22 -11.48
C SER A 55 -13.05 43.14 -12.69
N ILE A 56 -13.82 42.80 -13.72
CA ILE A 56 -13.87 43.44 -15.03
C ILE A 56 -15.25 44.04 -15.27
N LYS A 57 -15.30 45.27 -15.79
CA LYS A 57 -16.53 45.95 -16.12
C LYS A 57 -17.02 45.60 -17.51
N TYR A 58 -18.25 45.07 -17.62
CA TYR A 58 -18.95 44.84 -18.88
C TYR A 58 -20.03 45.94 -19.03
N LYS A 59 -20.03 46.62 -20.17
CA LYS A 59 -20.99 47.68 -20.43
C LYS A 59 -22.38 47.11 -20.70
N THR A 60 -23.41 47.63 -20.02
CA THR A 60 -24.79 47.21 -20.24
C THR A 60 -25.45 48.05 -21.36
N GLU A 61 -26.52 47.55 -21.98
CA GLU A 61 -27.32 48.30 -22.94
C GLU A 61 -28.01 49.52 -22.33
N LEU A 62 -27.99 49.67 -20.99
CA LEU A 62 -28.53 50.81 -20.24
C LEU A 62 -27.48 51.89 -19.96
N ASP A 63 -26.30 51.85 -20.62
CA ASP A 63 -25.17 52.74 -20.42
C ASP A 63 -24.58 52.74 -19.00
N ASP A 64 -24.72 51.61 -18.29
CA ASP A 64 -24.11 51.32 -16.99
C ASP A 64 -23.15 50.12 -17.13
N TYR A 65 -22.55 49.66 -16.01
CA TYR A 65 -21.62 48.54 -15.99
C TYR A 65 -22.05 47.46 -14.99
N ILE A 66 -21.95 46.21 -15.42
CA ILE A 66 -21.96 45.06 -14.53
C ILE A 66 -20.50 44.61 -14.31
N VAL A 67 -20.13 44.24 -13.07
CA VAL A 67 -18.78 43.82 -12.74
C VAL A 67 -18.73 42.30 -12.68
N ILE A 68 -17.83 41.70 -13.43
CA ILE A 68 -17.61 40.26 -13.52
C ILE A 68 -16.30 39.90 -12.85
N ALA A 69 -16.28 38.95 -11.92
CA ALA A 69 -15.08 38.45 -11.30
C ALA A 69 -14.62 37.12 -11.97
N THR A 70 -13.35 37.03 -12.38
CA THR A 70 -12.81 35.86 -13.04
C THR A 70 -11.34 35.62 -12.69
N THR A 71 -10.95 34.36 -12.58
CA THR A 71 -9.55 33.93 -12.48
C THR A 71 -8.91 33.67 -13.84
N ARG A 72 -9.69 33.68 -14.93
CA ARG A 72 -9.28 33.36 -16.30
C ARG A 72 -9.71 34.46 -17.32
N PRO A 73 -9.12 35.67 -17.28
CA PRO A 73 -9.48 36.74 -18.20
C PRO A 73 -9.33 36.38 -19.67
N GLU A 74 -8.41 35.46 -20.04
CA GLU A 74 -8.20 35.04 -21.42
C GLU A 74 -9.40 34.36 -22.06
N THR A 75 -10.29 33.74 -21.24
CA THR A 75 -11.48 33.06 -21.78
C THR A 75 -12.64 33.99 -22.09
N LEU A 76 -12.59 35.26 -21.65
CA LEU A 76 -13.64 36.24 -21.96
C LEU A 76 -13.92 36.37 -23.46
N LEU A 77 -12.91 36.07 -24.30
CA LEU A 77 -13.08 36.08 -25.75
C LEU A 77 -14.16 35.10 -26.25
N GLY A 78 -14.46 34.06 -25.44
CA GLY A 78 -15.46 33.04 -25.74
C GLY A 78 -16.78 33.21 -24.95
N ASP A 79 -16.98 34.26 -24.19
CA ASP A 79 -18.20 34.47 -23.39
C ASP A 79 -19.44 34.51 -24.24
N THR A 80 -20.50 33.82 -23.83
CA THR A 80 -21.79 33.72 -24.53
C THR A 80 -22.96 34.21 -23.67
N ALA A 81 -22.75 34.34 -22.35
CA ALA A 81 -23.70 34.95 -21.43
C ALA A 81 -23.00 35.52 -20.20
N VAL A 82 -23.74 36.29 -19.41
CA VAL A 82 -23.41 36.63 -18.02
C VAL A 82 -24.53 36.08 -17.14
N ALA A 83 -24.19 35.27 -16.13
CA ALA A 83 -25.16 34.70 -15.20
C ALA A 83 -25.21 35.50 -13.90
N VAL A 84 -26.42 35.64 -13.35
CA VAL A 84 -26.73 36.23 -12.05
C VAL A 84 -27.70 35.33 -11.30
N ASN A 85 -27.68 35.37 -9.97
CA ASN A 85 -28.68 34.65 -9.20
C ASN A 85 -30.05 35.29 -9.34
N PRO A 86 -31.15 34.55 -9.60
CA PRO A 86 -32.48 35.06 -9.77
C PRO A 86 -33.01 35.88 -8.56
N ASP A 87 -32.55 35.54 -7.36
CA ASP A 87 -32.93 36.21 -6.11
C ASP A 87 -32.09 37.44 -5.77
N ASP A 88 -31.03 37.71 -6.53
CA ASP A 88 -30.16 38.85 -6.32
C ASP A 88 -30.79 40.16 -6.84
N LYS A 89 -31.31 40.94 -5.91
CA LYS A 89 -31.97 42.24 -6.20
C LYS A 89 -31.05 43.26 -6.86
N ARG A 90 -29.74 43.12 -6.75
CA ARG A 90 -28.75 44.03 -7.38
C ARG A 90 -28.85 43.96 -8.90
N TYR A 91 -29.13 42.79 -9.44
CA TYR A 91 -29.03 42.48 -10.88
C TYR A 91 -30.34 42.02 -11.52
N SER A 92 -31.42 41.85 -10.76
CA SER A 92 -32.71 41.37 -11.27
C SER A 92 -33.26 42.20 -12.42
N HIS A 93 -32.96 43.51 -12.48
CA HIS A 93 -33.38 44.42 -13.54
C HIS A 93 -32.59 44.25 -14.85
N LEU A 94 -31.47 43.53 -14.84
CA LEU A 94 -30.61 43.24 -15.99
C LEU A 94 -30.95 41.89 -16.64
N ILE A 95 -31.71 41.01 -15.99
CA ILE A 95 -32.06 39.69 -16.55
C ILE A 95 -32.82 39.86 -17.88
N GLY A 96 -32.37 39.19 -18.93
CA GLY A 96 -32.88 39.31 -20.29
C GLY A 96 -32.35 40.53 -21.05
N LYS A 97 -31.51 41.36 -20.42
CA LYS A 97 -30.81 42.48 -21.07
C LYS A 97 -29.47 42.02 -21.64
N LYS A 98 -28.88 42.87 -22.51
CA LYS A 98 -27.60 42.59 -23.12
C LYS A 98 -26.47 43.39 -22.49
N VAL A 99 -25.30 42.75 -22.43
CA VAL A 99 -24.04 43.35 -22.00
C VAL A 99 -22.97 43.14 -23.05
N GLU A 100 -22.07 44.05 -23.21
CA GLU A 100 -20.96 44.01 -24.14
C GLU A 100 -19.76 43.34 -23.53
N VAL A 101 -19.31 42.22 -24.10
CA VAL A 101 -18.06 41.57 -23.73
C VAL A 101 -16.91 42.44 -24.25
N PRO A 102 -16.04 42.97 -23.35
CA PRO A 102 -14.94 43.82 -23.78
C PRO A 102 -13.95 43.05 -24.70
N ILE A 103 -13.09 43.83 -25.39
CA ILE A 103 -12.08 43.33 -26.36
C ILE A 103 -12.74 42.79 -27.66
N VAL A 104 -13.75 41.94 -27.57
CA VAL A 104 -14.45 41.34 -28.73
C VAL A 104 -15.73 42.11 -29.14
N ASN A 105 -16.17 43.05 -28.35
CA ASN A 105 -17.37 43.92 -28.55
C ASN A 105 -18.62 43.11 -28.94
N ARG A 106 -18.76 41.89 -28.36
CA ARG A 106 -19.93 41.02 -28.59
C ARG A 106 -20.99 41.27 -27.54
N MET A 107 -22.24 41.42 -27.98
CA MET A 107 -23.39 41.57 -27.10
C MET A 107 -23.88 40.18 -26.66
N VAL A 108 -23.89 39.91 -25.35
CA VAL A 108 -24.38 38.67 -24.74
C VAL A 108 -25.49 38.94 -23.76
N GLU A 109 -26.35 37.97 -23.50
CA GLU A 109 -27.51 38.12 -22.61
C GLU A 109 -27.12 37.93 -21.14
N VAL A 110 -27.77 38.63 -20.23
CA VAL A 110 -27.73 38.39 -18.79
C VAL A 110 -28.81 37.35 -18.46
N ILE A 111 -28.41 36.17 -18.06
CA ILE A 111 -29.28 35.03 -17.71
C ILE A 111 -29.41 34.86 -16.19
N ALA A 112 -30.51 34.25 -15.75
CA ALA A 112 -30.71 33.89 -14.35
C ALA A 112 -30.39 32.42 -14.14
N ASP A 113 -29.47 32.10 -13.22
CA ASP A 113 -29.11 30.70 -12.89
C ASP A 113 -28.79 30.58 -11.39
N ASP A 114 -29.40 29.56 -10.75
CA ASP A 114 -29.24 29.28 -9.31
C ASP A 114 -27.82 28.86 -8.92
N TYR A 115 -26.98 28.51 -9.88
CA TYR A 115 -25.59 28.20 -9.68
C TYR A 115 -24.78 29.38 -9.13
N VAL A 116 -25.19 30.59 -9.46
CA VAL A 116 -24.46 31.81 -9.07
C VAL A 116 -24.62 32.10 -7.58
N ASP A 117 -23.52 32.12 -6.84
CA ASP A 117 -23.50 32.56 -5.44
C ASP A 117 -23.44 34.09 -5.38
N PRO A 118 -24.50 34.77 -4.83
CA PRO A 118 -24.52 36.21 -4.71
C PRO A 118 -23.43 36.82 -3.83
N GLU A 119 -22.87 36.02 -2.90
CA GLU A 119 -21.85 36.49 -1.95
C GLU A 119 -20.43 36.28 -2.48
N PHE A 120 -20.26 35.52 -3.57
CA PHE A 120 -18.94 35.29 -4.15
C PHE A 120 -18.56 36.32 -5.19
N GLY A 121 -17.39 36.97 -5.03
CA GLY A 121 -16.87 37.98 -5.94
C GLY A 121 -17.86 39.18 -6.09
N SER A 122 -18.31 39.43 -7.32
CA SER A 122 -19.31 40.45 -7.62
C SER A 122 -20.76 39.95 -7.52
N GLY A 123 -21.00 38.65 -7.40
CA GLY A 123 -22.31 38.00 -7.58
C GLY A 123 -22.72 37.86 -9.04
N CYS A 124 -21.80 38.09 -9.97
CA CYS A 124 -22.00 37.92 -11.41
C CYS A 124 -20.88 37.07 -11.99
N VAL A 125 -21.24 36.10 -12.83
CA VAL A 125 -20.29 35.16 -13.44
C VAL A 125 -20.39 35.25 -14.97
N LYS A 126 -19.26 35.39 -15.65
CA LYS A 126 -19.21 35.24 -17.11
C LYS A 126 -19.41 33.76 -17.45
N ILE A 127 -20.09 33.47 -18.52
CA ILE A 127 -20.34 32.10 -18.97
C ILE A 127 -19.61 31.84 -20.29
N THR A 128 -18.61 30.93 -20.21
CA THR A 128 -17.78 30.50 -21.34
C THR A 128 -17.91 28.98 -21.54
N PRO A 129 -19.01 28.49 -22.12
CA PRO A 129 -19.35 27.07 -22.14
C PRO A 129 -18.32 26.17 -22.82
N ALA A 130 -17.43 26.72 -23.64
CA ALA A 130 -16.38 25.97 -24.33
C ALA A 130 -15.08 25.76 -23.49
N HIS A 131 -14.92 26.43 -22.33
CA HIS A 131 -13.66 26.48 -21.59
C HIS A 131 -13.81 26.36 -20.06
N ASP A 132 -14.97 25.98 -19.55
CA ASP A 132 -15.23 25.70 -18.13
C ASP A 132 -16.34 24.65 -17.99
N PHE A 133 -16.15 23.68 -17.07
CA PHE A 133 -17.09 22.58 -16.85
C PHE A 133 -18.45 23.05 -16.31
N ASN A 134 -18.46 24.02 -15.39
CA ASN A 134 -19.69 24.54 -14.83
C ASN A 134 -20.43 25.40 -15.86
N ASP A 135 -19.70 26.24 -16.60
CA ASP A 135 -20.24 27.05 -17.68
C ASP A 135 -20.79 26.18 -18.81
N TYR A 136 -20.19 24.99 -19.06
CA TYR A 136 -20.69 24.01 -20.02
C TYR A 136 -22.09 23.53 -19.64
N GLU A 137 -22.30 23.14 -18.37
CA GLU A 137 -23.62 22.71 -17.89
C GLU A 137 -24.67 23.83 -17.90
N ILE A 138 -24.24 25.07 -17.57
CA ILE A 138 -25.11 26.27 -17.70
C ILE A 138 -25.44 26.48 -19.17
N GLY A 139 -24.46 26.38 -20.05
CA GLY A 139 -24.65 26.50 -21.49
C GLY A 139 -25.68 25.53 -22.06
N LEU A 140 -25.65 24.26 -21.61
CA LEU A 140 -26.66 23.24 -22.00
C LEU A 140 -28.06 23.58 -21.47
N ARG A 141 -28.18 24.07 -20.21
CA ARG A 141 -29.47 24.42 -19.61
C ARG A 141 -30.14 25.62 -20.29
N HIS A 142 -29.32 26.57 -20.76
CA HIS A 142 -29.80 27.83 -21.36
C HIS A 142 -29.67 27.87 -22.89
N ASP A 143 -29.35 26.75 -23.53
CA ASP A 143 -29.17 26.64 -24.99
C ASP A 143 -28.21 27.71 -25.56
N LEU A 144 -27.06 27.92 -24.88
CA LEU A 144 -26.05 28.90 -25.28
C LEU A 144 -25.09 28.35 -26.34
N ASP A 145 -24.52 29.26 -27.12
CA ASP A 145 -23.46 28.91 -28.07
C ASP A 145 -22.16 28.48 -27.38
N PHE A 146 -21.47 27.48 -27.93
CA PHE A 146 -20.15 27.03 -27.44
C PHE A 146 -19.02 27.65 -28.27
N VAL A 147 -18.63 28.86 -27.89
CA VAL A 147 -17.62 29.65 -28.61
C VAL A 147 -16.23 29.31 -28.13
N ARG A 148 -15.51 28.46 -28.85
CA ARG A 148 -14.11 28.16 -28.55
C ARG A 148 -13.19 29.32 -28.93
N CYS A 149 -12.35 29.79 -28.03
CA CYS A 149 -11.36 30.85 -28.23
C CYS A 149 -9.91 30.40 -28.02
N ILE A 150 -9.69 29.22 -27.46
CA ILE A 150 -8.38 28.59 -27.27
C ILE A 150 -8.35 27.29 -28.09
N ASP A 151 -7.29 27.06 -28.84
CA ASP A 151 -7.09 25.85 -29.65
C ASP A 151 -6.51 24.68 -28.84
N PHE A 152 -6.39 23.52 -29.47
CA PHE A 152 -5.84 22.31 -28.85
C PHE A 152 -4.33 22.40 -28.53
N GLU A 153 -3.61 23.44 -28.99
CA GLU A 153 -2.24 23.76 -28.59
C GLU A 153 -2.16 24.73 -27.40
N GLY A 154 -3.31 25.18 -26.87
CA GLY A 154 -3.38 26.17 -25.80
C GLY A 154 -3.08 27.58 -26.26
N LYS A 155 -3.30 27.89 -27.56
CA LYS A 155 -3.13 29.20 -28.17
C LYS A 155 -4.47 29.82 -28.48
N ILE A 156 -4.52 31.15 -28.55
CA ILE A 156 -5.74 31.86 -28.98
C ILE A 156 -6.02 31.58 -30.46
N GLU A 157 -7.25 31.19 -30.74
CA GLU A 157 -7.69 30.91 -32.12
C GLU A 157 -7.68 32.16 -33.00
N SER A 158 -7.45 31.93 -34.31
CA SER A 158 -7.51 32.99 -35.32
C SER A 158 -8.95 33.09 -35.87
N LYS A 159 -9.85 33.75 -35.17
CA LYS A 159 -11.24 33.95 -35.56
C LYS A 159 -11.50 35.45 -35.79
N ASP A 160 -12.40 35.78 -36.73
CA ASP A 160 -12.68 37.13 -37.17
C ASP A 160 -13.11 38.08 -36.03
N PHE A 161 -13.77 37.54 -34.98
CA PHE A 161 -14.21 38.33 -33.84
C PHE A 161 -13.11 38.58 -32.79
N ILE A 162 -11.97 37.87 -32.88
CA ILE A 162 -10.84 38.03 -31.96
C ILE A 162 -9.86 39.04 -32.57
N PRO A 163 -9.35 40.03 -31.82
CA PRO A 163 -8.36 40.98 -32.32
C PRO A 163 -7.08 40.27 -32.84
N ASN A 164 -6.58 40.72 -34.03
CA ASN A 164 -5.43 40.07 -34.71
C ASN A 164 -4.17 40.03 -33.85
N ASN A 165 -3.94 40.95 -32.94
CA ASN A 165 -2.78 41.01 -32.07
C ASN A 165 -2.79 39.85 -31.00
N LEU A 166 -3.93 39.18 -30.80
CA LEU A 166 -4.06 38.06 -29.90
C LEU A 166 -3.94 36.69 -30.61
N HIS A 167 -4.11 36.64 -31.94
CA HIS A 167 -4.08 35.39 -32.71
C HIS A 167 -2.79 34.62 -32.53
N GLY A 168 -2.89 33.32 -32.21
CA GLY A 168 -1.77 32.40 -32.04
C GLY A 168 -0.91 32.61 -30.78
N LEU A 169 -1.26 33.59 -29.93
CA LEU A 169 -0.58 33.77 -28.65
C LEU A 169 -0.90 32.61 -27.71
N ASP A 170 0.11 32.17 -26.98
CA ASP A 170 -0.10 31.27 -25.84
C ASP A 170 -1.09 31.89 -24.84
N ARG A 171 -2.03 31.10 -24.31
CA ARG A 171 -3.12 31.55 -23.44
C ARG A 171 -2.69 32.43 -22.26
N PHE A 172 -1.53 32.15 -21.66
CA PHE A 172 -1.02 32.96 -20.54
C PHE A 172 -0.37 34.25 -20.99
N LYS A 173 0.19 34.30 -22.22
CA LYS A 173 0.65 35.57 -22.82
C LYS A 173 -0.52 36.39 -23.25
N ALA A 174 -1.55 35.80 -23.82
CA ALA A 174 -2.79 36.45 -24.18
C ALA A 174 -3.50 37.04 -22.95
N ARG A 175 -3.54 36.32 -21.83
CA ARG A 175 -4.06 36.83 -20.54
C ARG A 175 -3.41 38.17 -20.16
N LYS A 176 -2.07 38.23 -20.24
CA LYS A 176 -1.35 39.49 -19.91
C LYS A 176 -1.71 40.62 -20.85
N GLU A 177 -1.82 40.35 -22.14
CA GLU A 177 -2.15 41.32 -23.15
C GLU A 177 -3.59 41.84 -22.99
N ILE A 178 -4.54 40.95 -22.72
CA ILE A 178 -5.95 41.25 -22.45
C ILE A 178 -6.07 42.13 -21.20
N ILE A 179 -5.36 41.81 -20.12
CA ILE A 179 -5.35 42.60 -18.90
C ILE A 179 -4.82 44.02 -19.19
N ASN A 180 -3.72 44.14 -19.96
CA ASN A 180 -3.18 45.43 -20.33
C ASN A 180 -4.16 46.26 -21.17
N GLN A 181 -4.90 45.66 -22.10
CA GLN A 181 -5.92 46.35 -22.89
C GLN A 181 -7.08 46.83 -22.02
N LEU A 182 -7.59 45.94 -21.14
CA LEU A 182 -8.68 46.28 -20.20
C LEU A 182 -8.28 47.43 -19.23
N ASP A 183 -7.03 47.44 -18.79
CA ASP A 183 -6.52 48.50 -17.91
C ASP A 183 -6.42 49.84 -18.65
N ASN A 184 -5.90 49.84 -19.87
CA ASN A 184 -5.84 51.04 -20.74
C ASN A 184 -7.23 51.65 -21.04
N GLU A 185 -8.25 50.79 -21.10
CA GLU A 185 -9.64 51.19 -21.33
C GLU A 185 -10.40 51.54 -20.02
N ASN A 186 -9.73 51.46 -18.84
CA ASN A 186 -10.31 51.64 -17.51
C ASN A 186 -11.45 50.65 -17.20
N LEU A 187 -11.40 49.44 -17.75
CA LEU A 187 -12.40 48.41 -17.56
C LEU A 187 -12.06 47.47 -16.42
N ILE A 188 -10.88 47.56 -15.81
CA ILE A 188 -10.55 46.84 -14.59
C ILE A 188 -11.13 47.58 -13.39
N HIS A 189 -11.95 46.88 -12.58
CA HIS A 189 -12.53 47.42 -11.36
C HIS A 189 -11.59 47.17 -10.16
N SER A 190 -11.13 45.95 -9.96
CA SER A 190 -10.12 45.55 -8.95
C SER A 190 -9.34 44.32 -9.38
N ILE A 191 -8.20 44.10 -8.72
CA ILE A 191 -7.39 42.88 -8.84
C ILE A 191 -7.05 42.43 -7.42
N ASP A 192 -7.57 41.29 -7.02
CA ASP A 192 -7.43 40.77 -5.68
C ASP A 192 -6.58 39.47 -5.67
N ASP A 193 -5.83 39.26 -4.58
CA ASP A 193 -5.14 37.97 -4.38
C ASP A 193 -6.17 36.88 -4.08
N HIS A 194 -6.07 35.77 -4.76
CA HIS A 194 -7.02 34.67 -4.64
C HIS A 194 -6.31 33.33 -4.77
N GLU A 195 -6.62 32.37 -3.86
CA GLU A 195 -6.14 31.00 -3.98
C GLU A 195 -6.96 30.26 -5.03
N ILE A 196 -6.27 29.63 -5.97
CA ILE A 196 -6.88 28.94 -7.12
C ILE A 196 -6.46 27.47 -7.10
N GLN A 197 -7.43 26.58 -7.31
CA GLN A 197 -7.18 25.17 -7.60
C GLN A 197 -6.81 25.02 -9.09
N ILE A 198 -5.56 24.66 -9.37
CA ILE A 198 -5.06 24.52 -10.74
C ILE A 198 -4.99 23.04 -11.13
N PRO A 199 -5.80 22.60 -12.12
CA PRO A 199 -5.75 21.23 -12.62
C PRO A 199 -4.51 21.01 -13.49
N ARG A 200 -3.75 19.96 -13.19
CA ARG A 200 -2.55 19.55 -13.96
C ARG A 200 -2.64 18.10 -14.38
N GLY A 201 -2.17 17.80 -15.57
CA GLY A 201 -2.03 16.42 -16.03
C GLY A 201 -0.95 15.67 -15.24
N ASP A 202 -1.26 14.48 -14.78
CA ASP A 202 -0.33 13.68 -13.95
C ASP A 202 1.01 13.38 -14.67
N ARG A 203 0.98 13.20 -15.97
CA ARG A 203 2.17 12.87 -16.77
C ARG A 203 2.96 14.11 -17.15
N SER A 204 2.30 15.10 -17.75
CA SER A 204 2.97 16.30 -18.28
C SER A 204 3.29 17.34 -17.21
N LYS A 205 2.54 17.33 -16.09
CA LYS A 205 2.49 18.41 -15.08
C LYS A 205 2.05 19.75 -15.63
N THR A 206 1.59 19.78 -16.90
CA THR A 206 1.05 20.99 -17.56
C THR A 206 -0.33 21.32 -17.01
N ILE A 207 -0.66 22.61 -16.94
CA ILE A 207 -2.01 23.08 -16.62
C ILE A 207 -2.94 22.61 -17.74
N LEU A 208 -3.95 21.84 -17.36
CA LEU A 208 -4.96 21.34 -18.28
C LEU A 208 -5.91 22.45 -18.72
N GLU A 209 -6.45 22.31 -19.92
CA GLU A 209 -7.44 23.21 -20.48
C GLU A 209 -8.78 22.48 -20.62
N PRO A 210 -9.86 22.93 -19.97
CA PRO A 210 -11.21 22.43 -20.27
C PRO A 210 -11.56 22.77 -21.73
N MET A 211 -11.86 21.77 -22.52
CA MET A 211 -12.10 21.92 -23.98
C MET A 211 -13.31 21.11 -24.41
N VAL A 212 -14.17 21.69 -25.21
CA VAL A 212 -15.22 20.95 -25.91
C VAL A 212 -14.59 20.22 -27.10
N SER A 213 -14.69 18.89 -27.08
CA SER A 213 -14.11 18.03 -28.10
C SER A 213 -15.00 16.81 -28.36
N GLU A 214 -15.00 16.34 -29.61
CA GLU A 214 -15.65 15.11 -29.99
C GLU A 214 -14.76 13.94 -29.65
N GLN A 215 -15.23 13.05 -28.78
CA GLN A 215 -14.50 11.92 -28.22
C GLN A 215 -15.37 10.67 -28.14
N TRP A 216 -14.75 9.51 -27.94
CA TRP A 216 -15.45 8.27 -27.63
C TRP A 216 -15.65 8.12 -26.11
N PHE A 217 -16.87 7.72 -25.71
CA PHE A 217 -17.25 7.57 -24.31
C PHE A 217 -17.89 6.23 -24.03
N VAL A 218 -17.71 5.70 -22.81
CA VAL A 218 -18.48 4.60 -22.25
C VAL A 218 -19.51 5.16 -21.28
N LYS A 219 -20.79 4.80 -21.47
CA LYS A 219 -21.87 5.02 -20.50
C LYS A 219 -21.64 4.10 -19.29
N THR A 220 -21.04 4.61 -18.25
CA THR A 220 -20.61 3.79 -17.10
C THR A 220 -21.70 3.52 -16.08
N LYS A 221 -22.75 4.32 -16.02
CA LYS A 221 -23.74 4.33 -14.94
C LYS A 221 -24.46 2.98 -14.76
N GLU A 222 -24.86 2.35 -15.85
CA GLU A 222 -25.54 1.04 -15.80
C GLU A 222 -24.55 -0.10 -15.49
N LEU A 223 -23.32 -0.01 -16.00
CA LEU A 223 -22.25 -0.97 -15.69
C LEU A 223 -21.85 -0.89 -14.20
N ALA A 224 -21.77 0.33 -13.66
CA ALA A 224 -21.44 0.59 -12.27
C ALA A 224 -22.49 0.03 -11.31
N LYS A 225 -23.78 0.07 -11.65
CA LYS A 225 -24.86 -0.45 -10.81
C LYS A 225 -24.63 -1.90 -10.43
N LYS A 226 -24.38 -2.77 -11.42
CA LYS A 226 -24.08 -4.19 -11.16
C LYS A 226 -22.79 -4.39 -10.36
N ALA A 227 -21.78 -3.53 -10.61
CA ALA A 227 -20.53 -3.58 -9.91
C ALA A 227 -20.66 -3.12 -8.44
N ILE A 228 -21.56 -2.20 -8.13
CA ILE A 228 -21.94 -1.81 -6.77
C ILE A 228 -22.64 -2.99 -6.06
N ASP A 229 -23.65 -3.58 -6.70
CA ASP A 229 -24.46 -4.65 -6.11
C ASP A 229 -23.61 -5.82 -5.61
N VAL A 230 -22.60 -6.26 -6.37
CA VAL A 230 -21.75 -7.42 -5.98
C VAL A 230 -20.84 -7.11 -4.78
N VAL A 231 -20.48 -5.85 -4.56
CA VAL A 231 -19.69 -5.44 -3.38
C VAL A 231 -20.63 -5.23 -2.18
N GLU A 232 -21.79 -4.64 -2.36
CA GLU A 232 -22.81 -4.49 -1.29
C GLU A 232 -23.29 -5.84 -0.75
N ASN A 233 -23.37 -6.86 -1.61
CA ASN A 233 -23.79 -8.22 -1.25
C ASN A 233 -22.64 -9.10 -0.72
N ASP A 234 -21.44 -8.54 -0.47
CA ASP A 234 -20.25 -9.27 -0.04
C ASP A 234 -19.82 -10.42 -1.00
N GLU A 235 -20.23 -10.40 -2.28
CA GLU A 235 -19.74 -11.32 -3.31
C GLU A 235 -18.29 -11.02 -3.69
N ILE A 236 -17.92 -9.73 -3.66
CA ILE A 236 -16.55 -9.22 -3.74
C ILE A 236 -16.24 -8.49 -2.44
N LYS A 237 -15.10 -8.80 -1.81
CA LYS A 237 -14.69 -8.22 -0.52
C LYS A 237 -13.39 -7.45 -0.63
N TYR A 238 -13.38 -6.24 -0.06
CA TYR A 238 -12.16 -5.46 0.11
C TYR A 238 -11.47 -5.77 1.45
N ILE A 239 -10.18 -5.95 1.41
CA ILE A 239 -9.34 -6.21 2.58
C ILE A 239 -8.22 -5.16 2.62
N PRO A 240 -8.24 -4.23 3.59
CA PRO A 240 -9.25 -4.03 4.65
C PRO A 240 -10.59 -3.49 4.12
N LYS A 241 -11.68 -3.83 4.80
CA LYS A 241 -13.06 -3.41 4.45
C LYS A 241 -13.23 -1.89 4.35
N ALA A 242 -12.41 -1.11 5.03
CA ALA A 242 -12.46 0.36 5.00
C ALA A 242 -12.39 0.96 3.57
N TRP A 243 -11.76 0.27 2.61
CA TRP A 243 -11.65 0.71 1.23
C TRP A 243 -12.95 0.59 0.41
N GLU A 244 -13.93 -0.17 0.89
CA GLU A 244 -15.27 -0.19 0.29
C GLU A 244 -15.91 1.21 0.27
N LYS A 245 -15.69 2.00 1.33
CA LYS A 245 -16.22 3.37 1.39
C LYS A 245 -15.69 4.22 0.23
N THR A 246 -14.39 4.18 -0.02
CA THR A 246 -13.77 4.90 -1.14
C THR A 246 -14.29 4.40 -2.49
N TYR A 247 -14.45 3.07 -2.65
CA TYR A 247 -15.03 2.48 -3.84
C TYR A 247 -16.46 3.01 -4.09
N PHE A 248 -17.34 2.99 -3.08
CA PHE A 248 -18.72 3.44 -3.22
C PHE A 248 -18.85 4.94 -3.49
N GLU A 249 -18.05 5.79 -2.81
CA GLU A 249 -18.06 7.25 -3.05
C GLU A 249 -17.85 7.57 -4.53
N TRP A 250 -16.98 6.83 -5.18
CA TRP A 250 -16.72 7.02 -6.58
C TRP A 250 -17.78 6.38 -7.47
N MET A 251 -18.17 5.16 -7.20
CA MET A 251 -19.10 4.41 -8.04
C MET A 251 -20.48 5.02 -8.09
N TYR A 252 -20.98 5.60 -6.99
CA TYR A 252 -22.25 6.32 -6.99
C TYR A 252 -22.22 7.63 -7.78
N ASN A 253 -21.06 8.25 -7.90
CA ASN A 253 -20.87 9.53 -8.60
C ASN A 253 -20.17 9.37 -9.96
N ILE A 254 -20.08 8.15 -10.48
CA ILE A 254 -19.34 7.86 -11.69
C ILE A 254 -19.92 8.61 -12.90
N GLN A 255 -19.04 9.25 -13.67
CA GLN A 255 -19.36 9.93 -14.91
C GLN A 255 -19.03 9.03 -16.12
N ASP A 256 -19.56 9.38 -17.29
CA ASP A 256 -19.21 8.71 -18.54
C ASP A 256 -17.70 8.80 -18.77
N TRP A 257 -17.13 7.69 -19.14
CA TRP A 257 -15.68 7.55 -19.27
C TRP A 257 -15.21 7.87 -20.68
N CYS A 258 -14.43 8.95 -20.86
CA CYS A 258 -13.75 9.26 -22.10
C CYS A 258 -12.64 8.23 -22.37
N ILE A 259 -12.75 7.46 -23.45
CA ILE A 259 -11.87 6.34 -23.78
C ILE A 259 -10.93 6.61 -24.96
N SER A 260 -11.07 7.71 -25.70
CA SER A 260 -10.18 8.05 -26.82
C SER A 260 -8.98 8.86 -26.36
N ARG A 261 -7.82 8.58 -26.96
CA ARG A 261 -6.55 9.25 -26.70
C ARG A 261 -5.85 9.54 -28.04
N GLN A 262 -5.37 10.76 -28.21
CA GLN A 262 -4.62 11.22 -29.38
C GLN A 262 -3.12 10.88 -29.21
N GLN A 263 -2.81 9.59 -29.13
CA GLN A 263 -1.46 9.07 -28.90
C GLN A 263 -1.03 8.14 -30.03
N TRP A 264 0.26 8.00 -30.24
CA TRP A 264 0.80 7.18 -31.35
C TRP A 264 0.90 5.69 -30.99
N TRP A 265 0.88 5.36 -29.70
CA TRP A 265 0.98 3.98 -29.23
C TRP A 265 -0.22 3.61 -28.36
N GLY A 266 -0.90 2.56 -28.76
CA GLY A 266 -2.08 2.04 -28.07
C GLY A 266 -2.91 1.10 -28.95
N HIS A 267 -4.00 0.59 -28.42
CA HIS A 267 -5.00 -0.16 -29.19
C HIS A 267 -5.83 0.84 -30.00
N ARG A 268 -5.70 0.78 -31.31
CA ARG A 268 -6.39 1.68 -32.21
C ARG A 268 -7.90 1.43 -32.15
N ILE A 269 -8.70 2.51 -32.14
CA ILE A 269 -10.15 2.41 -32.08
C ILE A 269 -10.68 1.69 -33.33
N PRO A 270 -11.52 0.63 -33.15
CA PRO A 270 -12.02 -0.18 -34.27
C PRO A 270 -13.26 0.46 -34.92
N ALA A 271 -13.11 1.70 -35.38
CA ALA A 271 -14.13 2.48 -36.07
C ALA A 271 -13.56 3.04 -37.38
N TRP A 272 -14.40 3.12 -38.42
CA TRP A 272 -14.06 3.63 -39.74
C TRP A 272 -15.03 4.72 -40.15
N TYR A 273 -14.56 5.71 -40.85
CA TYR A 273 -15.30 6.88 -41.31
C TYR A 273 -15.37 6.92 -42.82
N ASP A 274 -16.54 7.28 -43.33
CA ASP A 274 -16.72 7.65 -44.73
C ASP A 274 -16.40 9.15 -44.96
N SER A 275 -16.45 9.58 -46.23
CA SER A 275 -16.19 10.97 -46.61
C SER A 275 -17.23 11.98 -46.10
N GLU A 276 -18.40 11.50 -45.61
CA GLU A 276 -19.46 12.33 -45.02
C GLU A 276 -19.34 12.43 -43.51
N GLY A 277 -18.40 11.68 -42.91
CA GLY A 277 -18.15 11.67 -41.44
C GLY A 277 -19.03 10.65 -40.70
N ASN A 278 -19.79 9.79 -41.38
CA ASN A 278 -20.49 8.70 -40.71
C ASN A 278 -19.45 7.68 -40.24
N HIS A 279 -19.69 7.12 -39.07
CA HIS A 279 -18.80 6.12 -38.48
C HIS A 279 -19.44 4.72 -38.40
N TYR A 280 -18.59 3.70 -38.58
CA TYR A 280 -18.95 2.30 -38.60
C TYR A 280 -17.99 1.50 -37.74
N VAL A 281 -18.47 0.65 -36.86
CA VAL A 281 -17.68 -0.14 -35.91
C VAL A 281 -17.61 -1.61 -36.31
N GLY A 282 -16.42 -2.20 -36.29
CA GLY A 282 -16.16 -3.61 -36.59
C GLY A 282 -14.72 -4.01 -36.30
N ARG A 283 -14.36 -5.29 -36.43
CA ARG A 283 -13.03 -5.82 -36.17
C ARG A 283 -12.00 -5.37 -37.18
N ASP A 284 -12.46 -5.24 -38.43
CA ASP A 284 -11.69 -4.78 -39.57
C ASP A 284 -12.59 -4.13 -40.63
N GLU A 285 -12.00 -3.57 -41.65
CA GLU A 285 -12.72 -2.90 -42.73
C GLU A 285 -13.66 -3.84 -43.51
N LEU A 286 -13.29 -5.12 -43.67
CA LEU A 286 -14.11 -6.10 -44.38
C LEU A 286 -15.40 -6.42 -43.64
N GLU A 287 -15.31 -6.59 -42.33
CA GLU A 287 -16.50 -6.78 -41.46
C GLU A 287 -17.39 -5.54 -41.50
N VAL A 288 -16.81 -4.35 -41.37
CA VAL A 288 -17.55 -3.09 -41.45
C VAL A 288 -18.30 -2.97 -42.75
N ARG A 289 -17.67 -3.25 -43.88
CA ARG A 289 -18.32 -3.20 -45.19
C ARG A 289 -19.46 -4.21 -45.31
N SER A 290 -19.21 -5.45 -44.92
CA SER A 290 -20.22 -6.53 -44.97
C SER A 290 -21.42 -6.23 -44.08
N LYS A 291 -21.18 -5.79 -42.85
CA LYS A 291 -22.21 -5.56 -41.84
C LYS A 291 -23.14 -4.38 -42.20
N ASN A 292 -22.58 -3.36 -42.84
CA ASN A 292 -23.28 -2.12 -43.17
C ASN A 292 -23.69 -2.05 -44.66
N ASN A 293 -23.48 -3.11 -45.45
CA ASN A 293 -23.72 -3.16 -46.89
C ASN A 293 -23.06 -2.01 -47.66
N LEU A 294 -21.83 -1.67 -47.31
CA LEU A 294 -21.08 -0.58 -47.94
C LEU A 294 -20.41 -1.05 -49.22
N SER A 295 -20.37 -0.17 -50.24
CA SER A 295 -19.72 -0.43 -51.51
C SER A 295 -18.20 -0.54 -51.34
N ASP A 296 -17.57 -1.48 -52.06
CA ASP A 296 -16.08 -1.58 -52.12
C ASP A 296 -15.39 -0.31 -52.65
N LYS A 297 -16.15 0.56 -53.33
CA LYS A 297 -15.66 1.84 -53.86
C LYS A 297 -15.71 2.99 -52.85
N MET A 298 -16.44 2.81 -51.76
CA MET A 298 -16.52 3.81 -50.67
C MET A 298 -15.19 3.87 -49.97
N GLU A 299 -14.60 5.05 -49.90
CA GLU A 299 -13.34 5.27 -49.14
C GLU A 299 -13.70 5.24 -47.66
N LEU A 300 -12.97 4.40 -46.88
CA LEU A 300 -13.10 4.31 -45.43
C LEU A 300 -11.74 4.59 -44.79
N THR A 301 -11.73 5.45 -43.79
CA THR A 301 -10.54 5.76 -43.01
C THR A 301 -10.76 5.31 -41.56
N GLN A 302 -9.84 4.50 -41.04
CA GLN A 302 -9.93 4.07 -39.63
C GLN A 302 -9.62 5.23 -38.70
N ASP A 303 -10.31 5.31 -37.54
CA ASP A 303 -10.05 6.27 -36.49
C ASP A 303 -8.54 6.31 -36.13
N GLU A 304 -7.97 7.51 -36.02
CA GLU A 304 -6.54 7.70 -35.72
C GLU A 304 -6.25 7.57 -34.23
N ASP A 305 -7.28 7.76 -33.38
CA ASP A 305 -7.16 7.69 -31.94
C ASP A 305 -6.95 6.25 -31.45
N VAL A 306 -6.31 6.14 -30.30
CA VAL A 306 -6.16 4.89 -29.56
C VAL A 306 -7.03 4.91 -28.30
N LEU A 307 -7.31 3.73 -27.76
CA LEU A 307 -8.05 3.58 -26.52
C LEU A 307 -7.19 3.94 -25.30
N ASP A 308 -7.84 4.44 -24.27
CA ASP A 308 -7.28 4.63 -22.94
C ASP A 308 -6.62 3.33 -22.46
N THR A 309 -5.43 3.42 -21.89
CA THR A 309 -4.70 2.28 -21.30
C THR A 309 -5.57 1.49 -20.32
N TRP A 310 -6.39 2.17 -19.55
CA TRP A 310 -7.28 1.53 -18.58
C TRP A 310 -8.42 0.74 -19.21
N PHE A 311 -8.76 0.99 -20.48
CA PHE A 311 -9.73 0.18 -21.20
C PHE A 311 -9.21 -1.25 -21.43
N SER A 312 -7.99 -1.39 -21.94
CA SER A 312 -7.37 -2.70 -22.09
C SER A 312 -7.03 -3.36 -20.75
N SER A 313 -6.57 -2.57 -19.76
CA SER A 313 -6.25 -3.05 -18.42
C SER A 313 -7.49 -3.61 -17.68
N ALA A 314 -8.67 -3.08 -17.94
CA ALA A 314 -9.92 -3.57 -17.34
C ALA A 314 -10.30 -4.99 -17.80
N LEU A 315 -9.74 -5.45 -18.91
CA LEU A 315 -10.00 -6.79 -19.46
C LEU A 315 -9.07 -7.86 -18.89
N TRP A 316 -8.09 -7.44 -18.08
CA TRP A 316 -7.02 -8.31 -17.59
C TRP A 316 -7.48 -9.63 -16.95
N PRO A 317 -8.56 -9.69 -16.13
CA PRO A 317 -8.95 -10.92 -15.45
C PRO A 317 -9.32 -12.07 -16.37
N PHE A 318 -9.75 -11.78 -17.59
CA PHE A 318 -10.19 -12.81 -18.56
C PHE A 318 -9.37 -12.81 -19.85
N SER A 319 -8.86 -11.67 -20.30
CA SER A 319 -8.06 -11.61 -21.53
C SER A 319 -6.72 -12.35 -21.38
N THR A 320 -6.08 -12.30 -20.21
CA THR A 320 -4.84 -13.03 -19.93
C THR A 320 -5.03 -14.53 -19.79
N LEU A 321 -6.27 -14.98 -19.63
CA LEU A 321 -6.68 -16.39 -19.59
C LEU A 321 -7.18 -16.91 -20.95
N GLY A 322 -6.87 -16.17 -22.03
CA GLY A 322 -7.08 -16.59 -23.42
C GLY A 322 -8.41 -16.16 -24.05
N TRP A 323 -9.27 -15.43 -23.32
CA TRP A 323 -10.50 -14.90 -23.92
C TRP A 323 -10.18 -13.87 -25.04
N PRO A 324 -10.91 -13.87 -26.16
CA PRO A 324 -12.12 -14.66 -26.49
C PRO A 324 -11.83 -16.02 -27.14
N ASN A 325 -10.61 -16.30 -27.60
CA ASN A 325 -10.28 -17.40 -28.50
C ASN A 325 -10.00 -18.73 -27.79
N ASP A 326 -9.17 -18.72 -26.72
CA ASP A 326 -8.86 -19.90 -25.91
C ASP A 326 -9.54 -19.78 -24.54
N LYS A 327 -10.35 -20.80 -24.20
CA LYS A 327 -11.13 -20.84 -22.95
C LYS A 327 -10.61 -21.84 -21.92
N LYS A 328 -9.50 -22.54 -22.19
CA LYS A 328 -9.01 -23.62 -21.33
C LYS A 328 -8.59 -23.08 -19.94
N ASP A 329 -7.74 -22.07 -19.91
CA ASP A 329 -7.31 -21.47 -18.66
C ASP A 329 -8.41 -20.62 -18.03
N LEU A 330 -9.25 -19.99 -18.86
CA LEU A 330 -10.41 -19.25 -18.39
C LEU A 330 -11.38 -20.15 -17.59
N GLN A 331 -11.72 -21.34 -18.09
CA GLN A 331 -12.59 -22.29 -17.40
C GLN A 331 -12.03 -22.79 -16.07
N LYS A 332 -10.69 -22.78 -15.93
CA LYS A 332 -10.01 -23.29 -14.73
C LYS A 332 -9.80 -22.21 -13.67
N TYR A 333 -9.49 -20.98 -14.09
CA TYR A 333 -8.97 -19.95 -13.20
C TYR A 333 -9.88 -18.72 -13.06
N TYR A 334 -10.93 -18.59 -13.84
CA TYR A 334 -11.91 -17.52 -13.69
C TYR A 334 -13.18 -18.04 -12.99
N PRO A 335 -13.73 -17.32 -11.99
CA PRO A 335 -13.18 -16.15 -11.33
C PRO A 335 -11.92 -16.46 -10.51
N THR A 336 -11.00 -15.49 -10.41
CA THR A 336 -9.82 -15.64 -9.58
C THR A 336 -10.17 -15.53 -8.10
N SER A 337 -9.35 -16.15 -7.21
CA SER A 337 -9.62 -16.13 -5.78
C SER A 337 -9.29 -14.78 -5.15
N LEU A 338 -8.19 -14.15 -5.58
CA LEU A 338 -7.63 -12.95 -4.96
C LEU A 338 -7.03 -12.02 -6.01
N LEU A 339 -7.37 -10.74 -5.92
CA LEU A 339 -6.66 -9.64 -6.56
C LEU A 339 -5.83 -8.89 -5.52
N VAL A 340 -4.54 -8.66 -5.79
CA VAL A 340 -3.65 -7.86 -4.93
C VAL A 340 -3.25 -6.59 -5.67
N THR A 341 -3.51 -5.42 -5.07
CA THR A 341 -3.22 -4.13 -5.71
C THR A 341 -3.04 -3.00 -4.70
N GLY A 342 -2.49 -1.86 -5.15
CA GLY A 342 -2.41 -0.63 -4.37
C GLY A 342 -3.76 0.10 -4.29
N PHE A 343 -3.93 0.90 -3.26
CA PHE A 343 -5.14 1.70 -3.08
C PHE A 343 -5.30 2.81 -4.14
N ASP A 344 -4.21 3.27 -4.71
CA ASP A 344 -4.17 4.37 -5.68
C ASP A 344 -4.78 4.02 -7.05
N ILE A 345 -4.97 2.72 -7.33
CA ILE A 345 -5.59 2.25 -8.57
C ILE A 345 -6.91 1.49 -8.37
N ILE A 346 -7.54 1.59 -7.20
CA ILE A 346 -8.87 1.01 -6.95
C ILE A 346 -9.86 1.45 -8.04
N PHE A 347 -9.82 2.71 -8.38
CA PHE A 347 -10.74 3.33 -9.31
C PHE A 347 -10.35 3.12 -10.77
N PHE A 348 -9.06 3.32 -11.05
CA PHE A 348 -8.53 3.16 -12.40
C PHE A 348 -8.64 1.74 -12.91
N TRP A 349 -8.45 0.77 -12.02
CA TRP A 349 -8.29 -0.62 -12.41
C TRP A 349 -9.33 -1.56 -11.81
N VAL A 350 -9.45 -1.59 -10.49
CA VAL A 350 -10.32 -2.56 -9.81
C VAL A 350 -11.78 -2.38 -10.20
N ALA A 351 -12.32 -1.16 -10.07
CA ALA A 351 -13.70 -0.86 -10.42
C ALA A 351 -14.01 -1.18 -11.90
N ARG A 352 -13.08 -0.85 -12.78
CA ARG A 352 -13.22 -1.12 -14.22
C ARG A 352 -13.14 -2.61 -14.54
N MET A 353 -12.27 -3.39 -13.87
CA MET A 353 -12.26 -4.84 -14.01
C MET A 353 -13.57 -5.49 -13.54
N ILE A 354 -14.16 -5.00 -12.45
CA ILE A 354 -15.46 -5.50 -11.97
C ILE A 354 -16.55 -5.22 -13.01
N MET A 355 -16.65 -3.98 -13.49
CA MET A 355 -17.62 -3.60 -14.52
C MET A 355 -17.49 -4.45 -15.78
N MET A 356 -16.27 -4.54 -16.35
CA MET A 356 -16.02 -5.26 -17.59
C MET A 356 -16.12 -6.77 -17.42
N GLY A 357 -15.70 -7.31 -16.28
CA GLY A 357 -15.83 -8.73 -15.96
C GLY A 357 -17.28 -9.17 -15.91
N ILE A 358 -18.12 -8.44 -15.17
CA ILE A 358 -19.56 -8.73 -15.08
C ILE A 358 -20.25 -8.55 -16.45
N PHE A 359 -19.91 -7.50 -17.19
CA PHE A 359 -20.46 -7.27 -18.52
C PHE A 359 -20.13 -8.42 -19.49
N THR A 360 -18.87 -8.86 -19.52
CA THR A 360 -18.36 -9.80 -20.51
C THR A 360 -18.64 -11.25 -20.15
N MET A 361 -18.41 -11.61 -18.88
CA MET A 361 -18.43 -12.99 -18.41
C MET A 361 -19.73 -13.34 -17.68
N ASN A 362 -20.57 -12.34 -17.36
CA ASN A 362 -21.76 -12.46 -16.50
C ASN A 362 -21.45 -13.10 -15.14
N GLU A 363 -20.22 -12.89 -14.65
CA GLU A 363 -19.70 -13.43 -13.40
C GLU A 363 -18.66 -12.46 -12.83
N ILE A 364 -18.49 -12.45 -11.50
CA ILE A 364 -17.48 -11.61 -10.83
C ILE A 364 -16.07 -12.00 -11.29
N PRO A 365 -15.14 -11.05 -11.48
CA PRO A 365 -13.78 -11.37 -11.94
C PRO A 365 -12.87 -11.97 -10.86
N PHE A 366 -13.11 -11.66 -9.59
CA PHE A 366 -12.36 -12.12 -8.41
C PHE A 366 -13.24 -12.03 -7.16
N LYS A 367 -12.90 -12.80 -6.11
CA LYS A 367 -13.67 -12.84 -4.86
C LYS A 367 -13.17 -11.84 -3.83
N ASP A 368 -11.87 -11.82 -3.60
CA ASP A 368 -11.24 -10.96 -2.60
C ASP A 368 -10.30 -9.95 -3.25
N ILE A 369 -10.23 -8.74 -2.69
CA ILE A 369 -9.34 -7.66 -3.12
C ILE A 369 -8.47 -7.27 -1.94
N LEU A 370 -7.21 -7.67 -1.95
CA LEU A 370 -6.22 -7.28 -0.95
C LEU A 370 -5.55 -5.98 -1.36
N ILE A 371 -5.84 -4.92 -0.62
CA ILE A 371 -5.25 -3.61 -0.83
C ILE A 371 -3.97 -3.49 0.01
N HIS A 372 -2.84 -3.31 -0.65
CA HIS A 372 -1.57 -3.03 0.00
C HIS A 372 -1.27 -1.52 0.02
N GLY A 373 -0.44 -1.09 0.97
CA GLY A 373 0.10 0.27 1.00
C GLY A 373 1.25 0.47 0.02
N LEU A 374 1.71 1.71 -0.12
CA LEU A 374 2.86 2.07 -0.93
C LEU A 374 4.13 2.08 -0.08
N VAL A 375 5.26 1.72 -0.70
CA VAL A 375 6.58 1.85 -0.06
C VAL A 375 6.98 3.33 -0.08
N ARG A 376 7.32 3.85 1.10
CA ARG A 376 7.77 5.24 1.31
C ARG A 376 9.20 5.25 1.86
N ASP A 377 9.83 6.40 1.86
CA ASP A 377 11.14 6.54 2.52
C ASP A 377 11.01 6.38 4.05
N SER A 378 12.12 6.27 4.76
CA SER A 378 12.16 6.09 6.22
C SER A 378 11.46 7.21 7.01
N GLN A 379 11.19 8.36 6.38
CA GLN A 379 10.45 9.49 6.95
C GLN A 379 8.95 9.50 6.54
N GLY A 380 8.48 8.44 5.87
CA GLY A 380 7.10 8.32 5.41
C GLY A 380 6.75 9.17 4.18
N ARG A 381 7.73 9.79 3.51
CA ARG A 381 7.50 10.62 2.31
C ARG A 381 7.43 9.75 1.06
N LYS A 382 6.63 10.17 0.08
CA LYS A 382 6.58 9.54 -1.24
C LYS A 382 7.97 9.58 -1.89
N MET A 383 8.44 8.43 -2.36
CA MET A 383 9.71 8.34 -3.10
C MET A 383 9.58 8.98 -4.48
N SER A 384 10.55 9.81 -4.85
CA SER A 384 10.64 10.37 -6.19
C SER A 384 12.09 10.62 -6.60
N LYS A 385 12.38 10.53 -7.90
CA LYS A 385 13.72 10.84 -8.43
C LYS A 385 14.13 12.28 -8.15
N SER A 386 13.18 13.21 -8.17
CA SER A 386 13.44 14.62 -7.91
C SER A 386 13.84 14.93 -6.47
N LEU A 387 13.39 14.13 -5.50
CA LEU A 387 13.76 14.25 -4.08
C LEU A 387 15.02 13.45 -3.75
N GLY A 388 15.51 12.60 -4.66
CA GLY A 388 16.69 11.76 -4.43
C GLY A 388 16.52 10.72 -3.31
N ASN A 389 15.28 10.41 -2.92
CA ASN A 389 14.95 9.47 -1.85
C ASN A 389 14.46 8.11 -2.36
N THR A 390 14.66 7.82 -3.64
CA THR A 390 14.29 6.52 -4.24
C THR A 390 15.31 5.46 -3.84
N LEU A 391 14.81 4.30 -3.43
CA LEU A 391 15.60 3.09 -3.20
C LEU A 391 15.47 2.17 -4.43
N ASP A 392 16.60 1.71 -4.95
CA ASP A 392 16.60 0.72 -6.03
C ASP A 392 16.55 -0.69 -5.43
N PRO A 393 15.48 -1.46 -5.64
CA PRO A 393 15.36 -2.82 -5.13
C PRO A 393 16.43 -3.77 -5.70
N LEU A 394 16.95 -3.52 -6.90
CA LEU A 394 18.01 -4.33 -7.49
C LEU A 394 19.34 -4.12 -6.76
N GLU A 395 19.65 -2.89 -6.37
CA GLU A 395 20.85 -2.61 -5.57
C GLU A 395 20.76 -3.22 -4.17
N LEU A 396 19.60 -3.10 -3.51
CA LEU A 396 19.35 -3.74 -2.22
C LEU A 396 19.47 -5.27 -2.31
N SER A 397 18.91 -5.86 -3.36
CA SER A 397 18.99 -7.29 -3.63
C SER A 397 20.44 -7.76 -3.88
N LYS A 398 21.25 -6.99 -4.62
CA LYS A 398 22.68 -7.28 -4.82
C LYS A 398 23.47 -7.21 -3.52
N LYS A 399 23.17 -6.24 -2.63
CA LYS A 399 23.89 -6.00 -1.38
C LYS A 399 23.52 -6.98 -0.28
N HIS A 400 22.27 -7.35 -0.16
CA HIS A 400 21.74 -8.12 0.96
C HIS A 400 21.17 -9.48 0.59
N GLY A 401 20.87 -9.71 -0.69
CA GLY A 401 20.18 -10.91 -1.19
C GLY A 401 18.70 -10.66 -1.45
N ALA A 402 18.15 -11.30 -2.48
CA ALA A 402 16.74 -11.15 -2.87
C ALA A 402 15.79 -11.60 -1.75
N ASP A 403 16.07 -12.70 -1.08
CA ASP A 403 15.25 -13.25 0.01
C ASP A 403 15.20 -12.31 1.22
N ALA A 404 16.32 -11.63 1.54
CA ALA A 404 16.34 -10.66 2.62
C ALA A 404 15.45 -9.46 2.33
N LEU A 405 15.46 -8.96 1.09
CA LEU A 405 14.57 -7.88 0.67
C LEU A 405 13.09 -8.32 0.71
N ARG A 406 12.79 -9.51 0.13
CA ARG A 406 11.43 -10.06 0.12
C ARG A 406 10.87 -10.24 1.53
N PHE A 407 11.64 -10.88 2.41
CA PHE A 407 11.22 -11.13 3.79
C PHE A 407 11.01 -9.84 4.57
N SER A 408 11.91 -8.85 4.42
CA SER A 408 11.79 -7.55 5.11
C SER A 408 10.51 -6.80 4.72
N LEU A 409 10.09 -6.88 3.44
CA LEU A 409 8.84 -6.28 2.98
C LEU A 409 7.62 -7.06 3.50
N ILE A 410 7.64 -8.39 3.39
CA ILE A 410 6.52 -9.24 3.83
C ILE A 410 6.27 -9.09 5.33
N GLU A 411 7.34 -9.09 6.14
CA GLU A 411 7.21 -8.97 7.60
C GLU A 411 6.63 -7.62 8.06
N LYS A 412 6.76 -6.56 7.25
CA LYS A 412 6.32 -5.19 7.62
C LYS A 412 5.06 -4.73 6.87
N ALA A 413 4.65 -5.42 5.80
CA ALA A 413 3.51 -5.03 4.99
C ALA A 413 2.18 -5.40 5.65
N ASN A 414 1.56 -4.45 6.32
CA ASN A 414 0.19 -4.59 6.81
C ASN A 414 -0.80 -4.14 5.72
N PRO A 415 -1.92 -4.86 5.53
CA PRO A 415 -2.93 -4.48 4.54
C PRO A 415 -3.41 -3.03 4.71
N GLY A 416 -3.43 -2.28 3.61
CA GLY A 416 -3.95 -0.91 3.56
C GLY A 416 -3.07 0.18 4.21
N GLN A 417 -1.87 -0.14 4.66
CA GLN A 417 -0.96 0.81 5.30
C GLN A 417 0.31 1.01 4.48
N ASP A 418 0.73 2.27 4.33
CA ASP A 418 2.02 2.59 3.72
C ASP A 418 3.18 2.04 4.55
N VAL A 419 4.24 1.61 3.87
CA VAL A 419 5.42 0.99 4.47
C VAL A 419 6.58 1.98 4.44
N PRO A 420 6.91 2.66 5.55
CA PRO A 420 8.09 3.52 5.65
C PRO A 420 9.34 2.63 5.71
N PHE A 421 9.88 2.30 4.55
CA PHE A 421 10.96 1.33 4.40
C PHE A 421 12.30 1.86 4.91
N ASP A 422 12.99 1.03 5.71
CA ASP A 422 14.35 1.24 6.17
C ASP A 422 15.26 0.08 5.71
N GLU A 423 16.46 0.39 5.21
CA GLU A 423 17.44 -0.61 4.78
C GLU A 423 17.88 -1.53 5.94
N GLU A 424 17.82 -1.06 7.18
CA GLU A 424 18.17 -1.87 8.35
C GLU A 424 17.27 -3.12 8.49
N TRP A 425 16.04 -3.07 8.03
CA TRP A 425 15.15 -4.23 8.00
C TRP A 425 15.69 -5.35 7.09
N THR A 426 16.24 -4.96 5.95
CA THR A 426 16.88 -5.93 5.03
C THR A 426 18.14 -6.54 5.64
N VAL A 427 18.89 -5.75 6.41
CA VAL A 427 20.05 -6.25 7.19
C VAL A 427 19.61 -7.26 8.24
N ALA A 428 18.53 -6.98 8.97
CA ALA A 428 17.96 -7.90 9.97
C ALA A 428 17.45 -9.20 9.32
N ALA A 429 16.73 -9.09 8.20
CA ALA A 429 16.27 -10.25 7.43
C ALA A 429 17.43 -11.10 6.90
N LYS A 430 18.55 -10.49 6.47
CA LYS A 430 19.78 -11.22 6.09
C LYS A 430 20.38 -11.97 7.27
N LYS A 431 20.40 -11.39 8.47
CA LYS A 431 20.85 -12.07 9.69
C LYS A 431 19.98 -13.28 10.02
N PHE A 432 18.67 -13.14 9.85
CA PHE A 432 17.73 -14.24 10.00
C PHE A 432 18.03 -15.37 8.99
N GLY A 433 18.17 -15.04 7.69
CA GLY A 433 18.55 -16.02 6.67
C GLY A 433 19.86 -16.75 7.00
N ASN A 434 20.87 -16.04 7.50
CA ASN A 434 22.12 -16.66 7.97
C ASN A 434 21.89 -17.60 9.15
N LYS A 435 20.97 -17.28 10.06
CA LYS A 435 20.63 -18.17 11.19
C LYS A 435 19.95 -19.44 10.71
N VAL A 436 19.02 -19.34 9.74
CA VAL A 436 18.37 -20.49 9.09
C VAL A 436 19.42 -21.38 8.38
N TRP A 437 20.37 -20.77 7.67
CA TRP A 437 21.47 -21.50 7.02
C TRP A 437 22.34 -22.25 8.04
N ASN A 438 22.68 -21.63 9.16
CA ASN A 438 23.44 -22.30 10.21
C ASN A 438 22.64 -23.38 10.93
N ALA A 439 21.32 -23.20 11.06
CA ALA A 439 20.42 -24.24 11.55
C ALA A 439 20.42 -25.46 10.62
N ALA A 440 20.42 -25.25 9.31
CA ALA A 440 20.55 -26.35 8.33
C ALA A 440 21.84 -27.14 8.52
N LYS A 441 22.98 -26.48 8.77
CA LYS A 441 24.23 -27.15 9.07
C LYS A 441 24.16 -27.99 10.37
N PHE A 442 23.46 -27.50 11.37
CA PHE A 442 23.22 -28.23 12.60
C PHE A 442 22.38 -29.49 12.34
N VAL A 443 21.30 -29.35 11.55
CA VAL A 443 20.45 -30.47 11.17
C VAL A 443 21.28 -31.52 10.41
N HIS A 444 22.07 -31.14 9.41
CA HIS A 444 22.96 -32.03 8.69
C HIS A 444 23.93 -32.77 9.63
N LEU A 445 24.61 -32.05 10.52
CA LEU A 445 25.59 -32.63 11.43
C LEU A 445 25.02 -33.78 12.25
N TYR A 446 23.75 -33.74 12.60
CA TYR A 446 23.15 -34.72 13.47
C TYR A 446 22.21 -35.71 12.77
N THR A 447 21.84 -35.48 11.50
CA THR A 447 20.79 -36.28 10.83
C THR A 447 21.15 -36.85 9.48
N ASP A 448 22.40 -36.71 9.01
CA ASP A 448 22.84 -37.23 7.70
C ASP A 448 22.83 -38.75 7.60
N GLU A 449 22.98 -39.45 8.72
CA GLU A 449 22.99 -40.92 8.77
C GLU A 449 21.57 -41.52 8.83
N LEU A 450 20.50 -40.71 8.86
CA LEU A 450 19.14 -41.22 8.96
C LEU A 450 18.63 -41.71 7.60
N ASP A 451 18.20 -42.97 7.53
CA ASP A 451 17.54 -43.54 6.36
C ASP A 451 16.12 -42.98 6.14
N SER A 452 15.43 -42.61 7.21
CA SER A 452 14.09 -41.99 7.20
C SER A 452 13.93 -41.02 8.35
N TYR A 453 13.19 -39.95 8.12
CA TYR A 453 12.81 -38.96 9.15
C TYR A 453 11.32 -38.97 9.50
N GLU A 454 10.62 -40.06 9.15
CA GLU A 454 9.25 -40.27 9.61
C GLU A 454 9.21 -40.41 11.12
N LEU A 455 8.31 -39.68 11.75
CA LEU A 455 8.11 -39.71 13.18
C LEU A 455 7.38 -40.99 13.56
N THR A 456 7.91 -41.64 14.58
CA THR A 456 7.32 -42.82 15.23
C THR A 456 6.70 -42.39 16.57
N GLU A 457 6.58 -43.32 17.54
CA GLU A 457 6.15 -42.99 18.89
C GLU A 457 7.14 -41.98 19.54
N ILE A 458 6.65 -40.86 20.01
CA ILE A 458 7.44 -39.85 20.72
C ILE A 458 7.36 -40.13 22.22
N LYS A 459 8.52 -40.11 22.89
CA LYS A 459 8.66 -40.43 24.33
C LYS A 459 9.29 -39.30 25.13
N CYS A 460 10.14 -38.50 24.49
CA CYS A 460 10.85 -37.42 25.15
C CYS A 460 9.95 -36.17 25.28
N SER A 461 9.87 -35.63 26.47
CA SER A 461 9.04 -34.42 26.75
C SER A 461 9.43 -33.21 25.92
N GLU A 462 10.73 -33.02 25.65
CA GLU A 462 11.24 -31.94 24.83
C GLU A 462 10.85 -32.11 23.36
N ASN A 463 10.79 -33.34 22.86
CA ASN A 463 10.34 -33.62 21.49
C ASN A 463 8.81 -33.39 21.39
N HIS A 464 8.04 -33.81 22.37
CA HIS A 464 6.61 -33.48 22.46
C HIS A 464 6.38 -31.94 22.48
N TRP A 465 7.11 -31.24 23.34
CA TRP A 465 6.99 -29.80 23.47
C TRP A 465 7.22 -29.08 22.13
N ILE A 466 8.30 -29.38 21.41
CA ILE A 466 8.59 -28.67 20.16
C ILE A 466 7.59 -29.03 19.05
N ILE A 467 7.05 -30.25 19.03
CA ILE A 467 5.99 -30.65 18.10
C ILE A 467 4.71 -29.88 18.39
N ASN A 468 4.32 -29.77 19.66
CA ASN A 468 3.14 -29.00 20.05
C ASN A 468 3.30 -27.50 19.72
N ARG A 469 4.49 -26.94 19.97
CA ARG A 469 4.83 -25.57 19.57
C ARG A 469 4.76 -25.38 18.05
N PHE A 470 5.24 -26.35 17.27
CA PHE A 470 5.12 -26.33 15.82
C PHE A 470 3.65 -26.40 15.37
N ASN A 471 2.87 -27.31 15.92
CA ASN A 471 1.45 -27.44 15.60
C ASN A 471 0.68 -26.15 15.90
N GLN A 472 0.91 -25.55 17.06
CA GLN A 472 0.31 -24.24 17.41
C GLN A 472 0.75 -23.15 16.43
N THR A 473 2.02 -23.12 16.08
CA THR A 473 2.56 -22.16 15.11
C THR A 473 1.93 -22.35 13.72
N LEU A 474 1.74 -23.60 13.29
CA LEU A 474 1.11 -23.92 12.01
C LEU A 474 -0.38 -23.51 11.98
N GLU A 475 -1.10 -23.73 13.07
CA GLU A 475 -2.50 -23.31 13.24
C GLU A 475 -2.64 -21.79 13.16
N ASP A 476 -1.85 -21.08 13.97
CA ASP A 476 -1.82 -19.62 13.99
C ASP A 476 -1.44 -19.03 12.64
N PHE A 477 -0.39 -19.57 12.01
CA PHE A 477 0.06 -19.16 10.68
C PHE A 477 -1.04 -19.34 9.64
N ASN A 478 -1.68 -20.51 9.59
CA ASN A 478 -2.75 -20.78 8.64
C ASN A 478 -3.97 -19.85 8.85
N SER A 479 -4.38 -19.64 10.09
CA SER A 479 -5.46 -18.73 10.45
C SER A 479 -5.17 -17.28 10.00
N LEU A 480 -3.94 -16.81 10.23
CA LEU A 480 -3.49 -15.50 9.82
C LEU A 480 -3.41 -15.36 8.29
N MET A 481 -2.93 -16.40 7.59
CA MET A 481 -2.87 -16.41 6.12
C MET A 481 -4.26 -16.39 5.48
N ILE A 482 -5.22 -17.17 5.99
CA ILE A 482 -6.62 -17.17 5.52
C ILE A 482 -7.28 -15.79 5.68
N THR A 483 -6.87 -15.04 6.70
CA THR A 483 -7.39 -13.69 6.97
C THR A 483 -6.51 -12.58 6.37
N TYR A 484 -5.55 -12.95 5.51
CA TYR A 484 -4.61 -12.04 4.82
C TYR A 484 -3.72 -11.20 5.76
N LYS A 485 -3.53 -11.63 7.00
CA LYS A 485 -2.58 -11.04 7.96
C LYS A 485 -1.17 -11.60 7.76
N ILE A 486 -0.66 -11.44 6.54
CA ILE A 486 0.58 -12.09 6.07
C ILE A 486 1.78 -11.70 6.93
N SER A 487 1.91 -10.42 7.28
CA SER A 487 2.98 -9.92 8.16
C SER A 487 3.00 -10.65 9.52
N ASP A 488 1.83 -10.78 10.14
CA ASP A 488 1.72 -11.44 11.46
C ASP A 488 1.98 -12.95 11.36
N ALA A 489 1.55 -13.61 10.26
CA ALA A 489 1.85 -15.00 10.00
C ALA A 489 3.38 -15.25 9.97
N TYR A 490 4.12 -14.43 9.19
CA TYR A 490 5.58 -14.59 9.12
C TYR A 490 6.30 -14.17 10.40
N LYS A 491 5.77 -13.24 11.20
CA LYS A 491 6.29 -12.96 12.56
C LYS A 491 6.12 -14.14 13.49
N THR A 492 4.96 -14.83 13.43
CA THR A 492 4.71 -16.04 14.21
C THR A 492 5.72 -17.15 13.85
N LEU A 493 5.92 -17.40 12.56
CA LEU A 493 6.92 -18.37 12.09
C LEU A 493 8.37 -17.96 12.48
N TYR A 494 8.71 -16.68 12.33
CA TYR A 494 10.01 -16.15 12.74
C TYR A 494 10.28 -16.40 14.22
N ASN A 495 9.31 -16.10 15.10
CA ASN A 495 9.45 -16.28 16.54
C ASN A 495 9.64 -17.75 16.92
N PHE A 496 8.86 -18.64 16.31
CA PHE A 496 9.02 -20.07 16.50
C PHE A 496 10.42 -20.56 16.07
N LEU A 497 10.83 -20.19 14.85
CA LEU A 497 12.15 -20.59 14.33
C LEU A 497 13.28 -20.04 15.17
N TRP A 498 13.24 -18.74 15.49
CA TRP A 498 14.32 -18.07 16.21
C TRP A 498 14.40 -18.52 17.66
N ALA A 499 13.31 -18.40 18.41
CA ALA A 499 13.30 -18.63 19.85
C ALA A 499 13.10 -20.10 20.21
N ASP A 500 12.00 -20.72 19.76
CA ASP A 500 11.65 -22.07 20.22
C ASP A 500 12.55 -23.14 19.60
N LEU A 501 12.72 -23.10 18.25
CA LEU A 501 13.47 -24.15 17.57
C LEU A 501 14.99 -23.98 17.70
N PHE A 502 15.55 -22.80 17.33
CA PHE A 502 17.00 -22.63 17.25
C PHE A 502 17.66 -22.30 18.58
N ASP A 503 17.04 -21.44 19.43
CA ASP A 503 17.66 -21.02 20.70
C ASP A 503 17.38 -22.00 21.83
N TRP A 504 16.23 -22.69 21.85
CA TRP A 504 15.88 -23.62 22.92
C TRP A 504 15.99 -25.08 22.50
N TYR A 505 15.20 -25.48 21.51
CA TYR A 505 15.10 -26.91 21.20
C TYR A 505 16.42 -27.52 20.72
N PHE A 506 17.18 -26.80 19.88
CA PHE A 506 18.49 -27.29 19.44
C PHE A 506 19.47 -27.46 20.58
N GLU A 507 19.39 -26.65 21.65
CA GLU A 507 20.21 -26.84 22.83
C GLU A 507 19.77 -28.07 23.64
N PHE A 508 18.45 -28.27 23.84
CA PHE A 508 17.93 -29.52 24.44
C PHE A 508 18.35 -30.77 23.64
N ALA A 509 18.23 -30.67 22.33
CA ALA A 509 18.54 -31.79 21.43
C ALA A 509 19.99 -32.28 21.53
N LYS A 510 20.96 -31.44 21.81
CA LYS A 510 22.37 -31.86 22.04
C LYS A 510 22.48 -32.85 23.17
N THR A 511 21.79 -32.64 24.27
CA THR A 511 21.74 -33.54 25.43
C THR A 511 21.03 -34.86 25.06
N LEU A 512 19.88 -34.77 24.38
CA LEU A 512 19.07 -35.91 23.97
C LEU A 512 19.82 -36.83 22.97
N ILE A 513 20.53 -36.23 22.00
CA ILE A 513 21.29 -36.98 21.01
C ILE A 513 22.51 -37.69 21.63
N SER A 514 23.05 -37.19 22.72
CA SER A 514 24.15 -37.86 23.44
C SER A 514 23.70 -39.11 24.20
N ASN A 515 22.41 -39.33 24.35
CA ASN A 515 21.83 -40.50 24.99
C ASN A 515 21.24 -41.45 23.94
N ASP A 516 21.74 -42.70 23.85
CA ASP A 516 21.35 -43.69 22.84
C ASP A 516 19.83 -43.98 22.83
N SER A 517 19.13 -43.88 23.95
CA SER A 517 17.68 -44.15 24.05
C SER A 517 16.80 -43.09 23.43
N SER A 518 17.28 -41.85 23.32
CA SER A 518 16.53 -40.68 22.80
C SER A 518 17.10 -40.17 21.47
N LYS A 519 18.27 -40.64 21.07
CA LYS A 519 19.02 -40.14 19.91
C LYS A 519 18.21 -40.14 18.62
N GLU A 520 17.74 -41.32 18.21
CA GLU A 520 17.06 -41.51 16.92
C GLU A 520 15.74 -40.72 16.87
N GLU A 521 14.93 -40.75 17.93
CA GLU A 521 13.69 -40.00 18.06
C GLU A 521 13.96 -38.50 17.88
N THR A 522 14.96 -37.95 18.57
CA THR A 522 15.31 -36.55 18.53
C THR A 522 15.85 -36.12 17.17
N GLN A 523 16.70 -36.93 16.55
CA GLN A 523 17.22 -36.70 15.19
C GLN A 523 16.08 -36.60 14.16
N LYS A 524 15.12 -37.55 14.23
CA LYS A 524 13.93 -37.54 13.38
C LYS A 524 13.08 -36.29 13.61
N THR A 525 12.84 -35.95 14.87
CA THR A 525 12.05 -34.75 15.23
C THR A 525 12.68 -33.47 14.71
N ILE A 526 14.00 -33.27 14.91
CA ILE A 526 14.74 -32.12 14.39
C ILE A 526 14.55 -31.99 12.87
N LYS A 527 14.85 -33.07 12.12
CA LYS A 527 14.80 -33.05 10.67
C LYS A 527 13.38 -32.79 10.16
N HIS A 528 12.41 -33.50 10.72
CA HIS A 528 11.01 -33.40 10.32
C HIS A 528 10.45 -31.97 10.49
N ILE A 529 10.61 -31.39 11.67
CA ILE A 529 10.11 -30.02 11.96
C ILE A 529 10.85 -28.98 11.10
N PHE A 530 12.19 -29.07 11.02
CA PHE A 530 12.98 -28.13 10.24
C PHE A 530 12.56 -28.11 8.77
N LEU A 531 12.38 -29.28 8.15
CA LEU A 531 11.97 -29.39 6.75
C LEU A 531 10.54 -28.84 6.52
N LYS A 532 9.59 -29.10 7.44
CA LYS A 532 8.25 -28.49 7.38
C LYS A 532 8.31 -26.95 7.49
N CYS A 533 9.18 -26.44 8.33
CA CYS A 533 9.38 -24.97 8.45
C CYS A 533 9.99 -24.36 7.18
N LEU A 534 10.86 -25.08 6.45
CA LEU A 534 11.36 -24.61 5.15
C LEU A 534 10.21 -24.44 4.15
N THR A 535 9.24 -25.40 4.13
CA THR A 535 8.06 -25.29 3.28
C THR A 535 7.23 -24.04 3.62
N MET A 536 7.02 -23.75 4.92
CA MET A 536 6.30 -22.55 5.36
C MET A 536 7.05 -21.24 5.02
N LEU A 537 8.38 -21.27 5.07
CA LEU A 537 9.22 -20.10 4.81
C LEU A 537 9.45 -19.85 3.31
N ASN A 538 9.32 -20.89 2.46
CA ASN A 538 9.63 -20.84 1.04
C ASN A 538 8.94 -19.68 0.28
N PRO A 539 7.64 -19.39 0.46
CA PRO A 539 7.01 -18.29 -0.26
C PRO A 539 7.64 -16.92 0.02
N ALA A 540 8.23 -16.72 1.20
CA ALA A 540 8.91 -15.47 1.56
C ALA A 540 10.39 -15.46 1.20
N MET A 541 11.10 -16.59 1.36
CA MET A 541 12.55 -16.73 1.12
C MET A 541 12.86 -17.91 0.17
N PRO A 542 12.38 -17.87 -1.09
CA PRO A 542 12.39 -19.03 -1.98
C PRO A 542 13.80 -19.55 -2.31
N HIS A 543 14.78 -18.67 -2.51
CA HIS A 543 16.13 -19.10 -2.92
C HIS A 543 16.88 -19.79 -1.80
N LEU A 544 16.85 -19.22 -0.59
CA LEU A 544 17.51 -19.77 0.57
C LEU A 544 16.93 -21.14 0.94
N THR A 545 15.60 -21.23 0.98
CA THR A 545 14.92 -22.47 1.42
C THR A 545 15.06 -23.57 0.40
N GLU A 546 15.01 -23.28 -0.90
CA GLU A 546 15.24 -24.26 -1.96
C GLU A 546 16.68 -24.77 -1.94
N GLU A 547 17.66 -23.92 -1.79
CA GLU A 547 19.08 -24.31 -1.69
C GLU A 547 19.32 -25.22 -0.48
N ILE A 548 18.75 -24.89 0.67
CA ILE A 548 18.83 -25.75 1.86
C ILE A 548 18.12 -27.07 1.60
N TRP A 549 16.90 -27.03 1.06
CA TRP A 549 16.10 -28.22 0.79
C TRP A 549 16.79 -29.19 -0.14
N SER A 550 17.41 -28.70 -1.22
CA SER A 550 18.11 -29.49 -2.22
C SER A 550 19.28 -30.29 -1.63
N SER A 551 19.82 -29.85 -0.48
CA SER A 551 20.85 -30.60 0.25
C SER A 551 20.32 -31.82 1.01
N PHE A 552 19.02 -31.88 1.27
CA PHE A 552 18.36 -33.01 1.97
C PHE A 552 17.57 -33.93 1.03
N ASN A 553 17.00 -33.36 -0.07
CA ASN A 553 16.04 -34.03 -0.94
C ASN A 553 16.33 -33.75 -2.41
N LYS A 554 15.81 -34.60 -3.30
CA LYS A 554 15.98 -34.48 -4.76
C LYS A 554 14.81 -33.75 -5.46
N GLU A 555 13.65 -33.72 -4.80
CA GLU A 555 12.46 -33.06 -5.30
C GLU A 555 12.54 -31.55 -5.00
N ASN A 556 11.89 -30.71 -5.79
CA ASN A 556 11.86 -29.28 -5.50
C ASN A 556 10.93 -28.99 -4.32
N LEU A 557 11.31 -28.06 -3.46
CA LEU A 557 10.51 -27.66 -2.31
C LEU A 557 9.15 -27.06 -2.72
N ILE A 558 9.12 -26.32 -3.84
CA ILE A 558 7.90 -25.66 -4.35
C ILE A 558 6.81 -26.68 -4.78
N ASP A 559 7.18 -27.90 -5.10
CA ASP A 559 6.25 -28.94 -5.57
C ASP A 559 5.59 -29.71 -4.41
N LEU A 560 5.99 -29.43 -3.17
CA LEU A 560 5.48 -30.14 -2.00
C LEU A 560 4.12 -29.62 -1.55
N SER A 561 3.37 -30.52 -0.90
CA SER A 561 2.17 -30.15 -0.18
C SER A 561 2.47 -29.29 1.04
N TRP A 562 1.51 -28.40 1.39
CA TRP A 562 1.60 -27.62 2.60
C TRP A 562 1.68 -28.51 3.85
N PRO A 563 2.42 -28.10 4.90
CA PRO A 563 2.58 -28.92 6.11
C PRO A 563 1.26 -29.24 6.79
N GLU A 564 1.15 -30.48 7.26
CA GLU A 564 0.04 -30.97 8.08
C GLU A 564 0.48 -31.05 9.55
N PHE A 565 -0.52 -31.03 10.46
CA PHE A 565 -0.30 -31.25 11.89
C PHE A 565 0.41 -32.58 12.15
N ILE A 566 1.29 -32.57 13.14
CA ILE A 566 1.97 -33.75 13.60
C ILE A 566 1.18 -34.33 14.77
N ASN A 567 0.74 -35.59 14.65
CA ASN A 567 -0.06 -36.20 15.68
C ASN A 567 0.80 -36.55 16.90
N THR A 568 0.42 -36.11 18.10
CA THR A 568 1.05 -36.43 19.37
C THR A 568 0.00 -36.96 20.34
N ASN A 569 0.29 -38.08 20.98
CA ASN A 569 -0.64 -38.78 21.88
C ASN A 569 -0.50 -38.37 23.36
N HIS A 570 0.07 -37.20 23.66
CA HIS A 570 0.35 -36.81 25.05
C HIS A 570 -0.38 -35.50 25.44
N ASP A 571 -1.00 -35.53 26.63
CA ASP A 571 -1.45 -34.33 27.33
C ASP A 571 -0.24 -33.50 27.78
N GLU A 572 -0.32 -32.19 27.60
CA GLU A 572 0.76 -31.25 27.91
C GLU A 572 0.98 -31.11 29.41
N ASP A 573 2.05 -31.71 29.92
CA ASP A 573 2.70 -31.17 31.11
C ASP A 573 3.62 -30.02 30.67
N ASN A 574 3.34 -28.77 31.06
CA ASN A 574 4.12 -27.56 30.77
C ASN A 574 5.54 -27.54 31.38
N TYR A 575 6.12 -28.72 31.59
CA TYR A 575 7.40 -28.85 32.29
C TYR A 575 8.57 -28.22 31.55
N VAL A 576 8.54 -28.23 30.23
CA VAL A 576 9.59 -27.59 29.40
C VAL A 576 9.56 -26.07 29.57
N GLU A 577 8.37 -25.46 29.65
CA GLU A 577 8.27 -24.02 29.91
C GLU A 577 8.78 -23.68 31.32
N HIS A 578 8.46 -24.48 32.34
CA HIS A 578 9.04 -24.30 33.67
C HIS A 578 10.57 -24.44 33.65
N LEU A 579 11.12 -25.37 32.86
CA LEU A 579 12.56 -25.52 32.69
C LEU A 579 13.19 -24.27 32.05
N LYS A 580 12.57 -23.71 31.02
CA LYS A 580 13.03 -22.49 30.35
C LYS A 580 13.04 -21.29 31.31
N GLU A 581 12.00 -21.15 32.13
CA GLU A 581 11.91 -20.08 33.13
C GLU A 581 13.02 -20.18 34.19
N ILE A 582 13.26 -21.40 34.70
CA ILE A 582 14.32 -21.62 35.70
C ILE A 582 15.69 -21.38 35.09
N ILE A 583 15.98 -21.91 33.89
CA ILE A 583 17.24 -21.67 33.18
C ILE A 583 17.46 -20.17 32.95
N SER A 584 16.43 -19.46 32.53
CA SER A 584 16.50 -18.01 32.30
C SER A 584 16.80 -17.25 33.60
N SER A 585 16.15 -17.64 34.69
CA SER A 585 16.38 -17.05 36.01
C SER A 585 17.81 -17.30 36.51
N ILE A 586 18.33 -18.51 36.34
CA ILE A 586 19.71 -18.85 36.70
C ILE A 586 20.73 -18.11 35.82
N ARG A 587 20.48 -18.00 34.51
CA ARG A 587 21.34 -17.22 33.59
C ARG A 587 21.37 -15.72 33.98
N ASN A 588 20.23 -15.16 34.37
CA ASN A 588 20.14 -13.79 34.87
C ASN A 588 20.88 -13.63 36.21
N PHE A 589 20.78 -14.60 37.11
CA PHE A 589 21.55 -14.64 38.35
C PHE A 589 23.05 -14.62 38.04
N ARG A 590 23.55 -15.48 37.14
CA ARG A 590 24.95 -15.47 36.72
C ARG A 590 25.38 -14.11 36.17
N LEU A 591 24.55 -13.50 35.33
CA LEU A 591 24.82 -12.21 34.71
C LEU A 591 24.90 -11.10 35.78
N THR A 592 23.91 -11.07 36.69
CA THR A 592 23.83 -10.10 37.77
C THR A 592 25.06 -10.11 38.66
N TYR A 593 25.52 -11.30 39.05
CA TYR A 593 26.67 -11.47 39.94
C TYR A 593 27.99 -11.71 39.21
N SER A 594 28.01 -11.56 37.87
CA SER A 594 29.21 -11.75 37.04
C SER A 594 29.88 -13.14 37.19
N ILE A 595 29.09 -14.18 37.46
CA ILE A 595 29.53 -15.56 37.59
C ILE A 595 29.84 -16.10 36.20
N LYS A 596 31.09 -16.57 35.97
CA LYS A 596 31.49 -17.12 34.67
C LYS A 596 30.68 -18.38 34.32
N ASN A 597 30.35 -18.57 33.05
CA ASN A 597 29.65 -19.79 32.60
C ASN A 597 30.45 -21.06 32.84
N SER A 598 31.78 -20.98 32.95
CA SER A 598 32.64 -22.12 33.27
C SER A 598 32.63 -22.51 34.75
N THR A 599 32.05 -21.70 35.63
CA THR A 599 31.92 -22.01 37.07
C THR A 599 30.72 -22.92 37.27
N THR A 600 30.91 -24.11 37.82
CA THR A 600 29.80 -24.99 38.22
C THR A 600 29.14 -24.45 39.46
N ILE A 601 27.79 -24.36 39.46
CA ILE A 601 27.00 -23.96 40.63
C ILE A 601 26.28 -25.13 41.24
N SER A 602 26.21 -25.20 42.58
CA SER A 602 25.43 -26.19 43.33
C SER A 602 23.98 -25.68 43.48
N LEU A 603 23.03 -26.41 42.97
CA LEU A 603 21.60 -26.14 43.09
C LEU A 603 20.97 -27.18 44.02
N PHE A 604 20.41 -26.73 45.14
CA PHE A 604 19.77 -27.60 46.10
C PHE A 604 18.27 -27.71 45.79
N SER A 605 17.74 -28.93 45.75
CA SER A 605 16.34 -29.20 45.47
C SER A 605 15.84 -30.44 46.22
N VAL A 606 14.54 -30.49 46.42
CA VAL A 606 13.86 -31.76 46.82
C VAL A 606 14.00 -32.74 45.62
N LYS A 607 14.08 -34.03 45.88
CA LYS A 607 14.19 -35.04 44.85
C LYS A 607 13.08 -34.88 43.80
N ILE A 608 13.50 -34.59 42.57
CA ILE A 608 12.62 -34.41 41.40
C ILE A 608 12.47 -35.78 40.74
N GLN A 609 11.25 -36.20 40.39
CA GLN A 609 11.00 -37.51 39.75
C GLN A 609 11.35 -37.52 38.26
N GLU A 610 11.36 -36.34 37.64
CA GLU A 610 11.67 -36.17 36.21
C GLU A 610 13.19 -36.02 36.01
N ASP A 611 13.90 -37.13 35.86
CA ASP A 611 15.36 -37.19 35.65
C ASP A 611 15.83 -36.38 34.41
N TRP A 612 15.01 -36.32 33.35
CA TRP A 612 15.29 -35.54 32.15
C TRP A 612 15.39 -34.03 32.46
N PHE A 613 14.52 -33.53 33.32
CA PHE A 613 14.47 -32.09 33.70
C PHE A 613 15.78 -31.67 34.38
N THR A 614 16.23 -32.47 35.34
CA THR A 614 17.49 -32.23 36.08
C THR A 614 18.71 -32.37 35.18
N THR A 615 18.69 -33.32 34.25
CA THR A 615 19.76 -33.50 33.26
C THR A 615 19.90 -32.32 32.32
N GLN A 616 18.80 -31.82 31.76
CA GLN A 616 18.78 -30.61 30.92
C GLN A 616 19.22 -29.38 31.68
N LEU A 617 18.68 -29.16 32.88
CA LEU A 617 19.02 -28.02 33.73
C LEU A 617 20.52 -28.03 34.03
N SER A 618 21.07 -29.14 34.51
CA SER A 618 22.50 -29.29 34.81
C SER A 618 23.38 -28.95 33.63
N SER A 619 23.05 -29.49 32.47
CA SER A 619 23.81 -29.25 31.23
C SER A 619 23.79 -27.80 30.78
N LEU A 620 22.61 -27.17 30.76
CA LEU A 620 22.40 -25.85 30.14
C LEU A 620 22.81 -24.66 31.00
N VAL A 621 22.91 -24.87 32.32
CA VAL A 621 23.39 -23.83 33.24
C VAL A 621 24.69 -24.20 33.95
N ASN A 622 25.34 -25.30 33.59
CA ASN A 622 26.56 -25.82 34.24
C ASN A 622 26.39 -25.90 35.75
N ALA A 623 25.42 -26.74 36.20
CA ALA A 623 25.08 -26.88 37.60
C ALA A 623 25.14 -28.34 38.05
N GLN A 624 25.46 -28.56 39.32
CA GLN A 624 25.25 -29.84 40.05
C GLN A 624 23.99 -29.72 40.87
N ILE A 625 23.13 -30.73 40.82
CA ILE A 625 21.91 -30.75 41.61
C ILE A 625 22.12 -31.64 42.84
N GLU A 626 21.90 -31.04 44.00
CA GLU A 626 22.12 -31.66 45.30
C GLU A 626 20.80 -31.76 46.09
N ASP A 627 20.74 -32.69 47.07
CA ASP A 627 19.57 -32.80 47.91
C ASP A 627 19.46 -31.60 48.87
N ILE A 628 18.27 -31.06 49.01
CA ILE A 628 17.96 -29.88 49.86
C ILE A 628 18.39 -30.13 51.33
N ASN A 629 18.42 -31.37 51.78
CA ASN A 629 18.89 -31.74 53.14
C ASN A 629 20.38 -31.48 53.35
N GLY A 630 21.17 -31.26 52.31
CA GLY A 630 22.55 -30.85 52.34
C GLY A 630 22.75 -29.37 52.66
N LEU A 631 21.72 -28.59 52.60
CA LEU A 631 21.77 -27.13 52.80
C LEU A 631 21.80 -26.78 54.30
N ASN A 632 22.74 -25.92 54.71
CA ASN A 632 22.86 -25.50 56.09
C ASN A 632 21.75 -24.46 56.40
N ASN A 633 20.91 -24.67 57.39
CA ASN A 633 19.77 -23.82 57.72
C ASN A 633 20.14 -22.34 58.09
N GLU A 634 21.40 -22.05 58.25
CA GLU A 634 21.89 -20.70 58.60
C GLU A 634 22.37 -19.88 57.35
N GLU A 635 22.37 -20.49 56.14
CA GLU A 635 22.86 -19.86 54.92
C GLU A 635 21.72 -19.16 54.17
N SER A 636 22.00 -17.93 53.69
CA SER A 636 21.07 -17.18 52.88
C SER A 636 21.10 -17.73 51.44
N THR A 637 19.93 -18.19 50.94
CA THR A 637 19.78 -18.78 49.63
C THR A 637 19.03 -17.86 48.67
N THR A 638 19.35 -17.95 47.37
CA THR A 638 18.54 -17.43 46.28
C THR A 638 17.66 -18.56 45.72
N ILE A 639 16.38 -18.31 45.55
CA ILE A 639 15.40 -19.32 45.12
C ILE A 639 15.06 -19.11 43.62
N PHE A 640 15.11 -20.16 42.84
CA PHE A 640 14.58 -20.24 41.48
C PHE A 640 13.39 -21.19 41.49
N GLN A 641 12.20 -20.71 41.17
CA GLN A 641 10.98 -21.51 41.22
C GLN A 641 10.08 -21.25 40.01
N SER A 642 9.58 -22.32 39.44
CA SER A 642 8.52 -22.28 38.43
C SER A 642 7.64 -23.54 38.58
N GLY A 643 6.31 -23.35 38.71
CA GLY A 643 5.41 -24.43 39.01
C GLY A 643 5.79 -25.19 40.30
N LYS A 644 5.88 -26.53 40.20
CA LYS A 644 6.30 -27.41 41.30
C LYS A 644 7.84 -27.47 41.48
N PHE A 645 8.62 -26.98 40.55
CA PHE A 645 10.08 -27.06 40.54
C PHE A 645 10.68 -25.90 41.33
N LYS A 646 11.48 -26.23 42.34
CA LYS A 646 12.16 -25.26 43.21
C LYS A 646 13.63 -25.65 43.37
N PHE A 647 14.52 -24.70 43.14
CA PHE A 647 15.95 -24.83 43.32
C PHE A 647 16.46 -23.68 44.17
N GLU A 648 17.41 -23.96 45.05
CA GLU A 648 18.07 -22.99 45.90
C GLU A 648 19.57 -22.98 45.66
N VAL A 649 20.21 -21.80 45.72
CA VAL A 649 21.65 -21.63 45.57
C VAL A 649 22.17 -20.79 46.72
N VAL A 650 23.29 -21.20 47.31
CA VAL A 650 24.03 -20.38 48.29
C VAL A 650 24.84 -19.36 47.53
N ALA A 651 24.30 -18.16 47.41
CA ALA A 651 24.87 -17.13 46.55
C ALA A 651 26.29 -16.68 47.01
N SER A 652 26.54 -16.67 48.33
CA SER A 652 27.83 -16.26 48.92
C SER A 652 29.01 -17.14 48.53
N GLU A 653 28.79 -18.35 48.04
CA GLU A 653 29.86 -19.26 47.60
C GLU A 653 30.51 -18.82 46.28
N TYR A 654 29.82 -18.02 45.46
CA TYR A 654 30.24 -17.69 44.10
C TYR A 654 30.81 -16.30 43.94
N PHE A 655 30.71 -15.43 44.99
CA PHE A 655 31.22 -14.07 44.96
C PHE A 655 31.46 -13.55 46.40
N ASP A 656 32.41 -12.63 46.52
CA ASP A 656 32.69 -11.90 47.76
C ASP A 656 31.54 -10.91 48.04
N LYS A 657 30.76 -11.16 49.08
CA LYS A 657 29.56 -10.39 49.43
C LYS A 657 29.83 -8.88 49.53
N GLU A 658 30.98 -8.50 50.20
CA GLU A 658 31.31 -7.08 50.38
C GLU A 658 31.71 -6.42 49.06
N LYS A 659 32.51 -7.11 48.22
CA LYS A 659 32.88 -6.58 46.91
C LYS A 659 31.68 -6.47 45.99
N GLU A 660 30.78 -7.43 46.03
CA GLU A 660 29.61 -7.43 45.19
C GLU A 660 28.58 -6.36 45.60
N VAL A 661 28.34 -6.18 46.89
CA VAL A 661 27.56 -5.06 47.44
C VAL A 661 28.10 -3.74 46.92
N ASN A 662 29.41 -3.51 47.05
CA ASN A 662 30.07 -2.30 46.57
C ASN A 662 29.96 -2.13 45.03
N ARG A 663 30.04 -3.23 44.28
CA ARG A 663 29.91 -3.22 42.82
C ARG A 663 28.47 -2.83 42.40
N LEU A 664 27.47 -3.47 43.03
CA LEU A 664 26.04 -3.19 42.75
C LEU A 664 25.70 -1.75 43.13
N GLU A 665 26.11 -1.25 44.28
CA GLU A 665 25.90 0.13 44.71
C GLU A 665 26.55 1.13 43.73
N ASN A 666 27.77 0.87 43.25
CA ASN A 666 28.43 1.71 42.28
C ASN A 666 27.72 1.68 40.92
N LYS A 667 27.23 0.51 40.47
CA LYS A 667 26.49 0.38 39.22
C LYS A 667 25.15 1.07 39.29
N ILE A 668 24.40 0.90 40.37
CA ILE A 668 23.14 1.62 40.64
C ILE A 668 23.39 3.13 40.59
N LYS A 669 24.45 3.60 41.24
CA LYS A 669 24.80 5.03 41.23
C LYS A 669 25.18 5.57 39.84
N GLN A 670 25.80 4.75 39.00
CA GLN A 670 26.08 5.11 37.60
C GLN A 670 24.82 5.17 36.76
N LEU A 671 23.97 4.15 36.85
CA LEU A 671 22.68 4.09 36.14
C LEU A 671 21.76 5.23 36.58
N GLN A 672 21.72 5.53 37.90
CA GLN A 672 20.95 6.66 38.42
C GLN A 672 21.37 7.98 37.80
N LYS A 673 22.70 8.23 37.62
CA LYS A 673 23.17 9.41 36.91
C LYS A 673 22.73 9.44 35.44
N SER A 674 22.74 8.28 34.77
CA SER A 674 22.30 8.18 33.36
C SER A 674 20.79 8.44 33.27
N LEU A 675 20.00 7.88 34.17
CA LEU A 675 18.59 8.10 34.29
C LEU A 675 18.24 9.57 34.52
N ASP A 676 18.95 10.22 35.46
CA ASP A 676 18.77 11.65 35.74
C ASP A 676 19.11 12.52 34.53
N VAL A 677 20.10 12.15 33.72
CA VAL A 677 20.47 12.86 32.48
C VAL A 677 19.33 12.70 31.43
N SER A 678 18.85 11.47 31.19
CA SER A 678 17.73 11.23 30.25
C SER A 678 16.46 11.95 30.73
N LYS A 679 16.18 11.91 32.03
CA LYS A 679 15.04 12.62 32.63
C LYS A 679 15.15 14.13 32.43
N SER A 680 16.32 14.71 32.73
CA SER A 680 16.56 16.15 32.55
C SER A 680 16.46 16.59 31.11
N ARG A 681 16.83 15.74 30.15
CA ARG A 681 16.65 16.01 28.72
C ARG A 681 15.17 16.02 28.34
N LEU A 682 14.39 15.06 28.81
CA LEU A 682 12.95 14.97 28.57
C LEU A 682 12.14 16.07 29.27
N GLU A 683 12.64 16.61 30.40
CA GLU A 683 12.04 17.75 31.10
C GLU A 683 12.44 19.11 30.49
N ASN A 684 13.45 19.16 29.63
CA ASN A 684 13.89 20.39 28.99
C ASN A 684 12.96 20.78 27.84
N GLU A 685 12.21 21.86 28.03
CA GLU A 685 11.25 22.35 27.01
C GLU A 685 11.91 22.66 25.65
N ASN A 686 13.15 23.16 25.64
CA ASN A 686 13.87 23.44 24.39
C ASN A 686 14.28 22.16 23.66
N PHE A 687 14.66 21.12 24.40
CA PHE A 687 14.94 19.81 23.82
C PHE A 687 13.65 19.20 23.24
N MET A 688 12.55 19.20 24.00
CA MET A 688 11.27 18.65 23.56
C MET A 688 10.67 19.38 22.34
N LYS A 689 10.94 20.67 22.17
CA LYS A 689 10.46 21.46 21.03
C LYS A 689 11.34 21.34 19.77
N ASN A 690 12.64 21.11 19.93
CA ASN A 690 13.60 21.21 18.82
C ASN A 690 14.29 19.89 18.46
N ALA A 691 14.26 18.88 19.33
CA ALA A 691 14.83 17.57 19.03
C ALA A 691 13.96 16.78 18.06
N LYS A 692 14.59 15.95 17.24
CA LYS A 692 13.88 14.98 16.40
C LYS A 692 13.13 13.99 17.27
N GLN A 693 11.95 13.55 16.81
CA GLN A 693 11.11 12.59 17.54
C GLN A 693 11.87 11.30 17.92
N GLU A 694 12.74 10.81 17.02
CA GLU A 694 13.59 9.62 17.25
C GLU A 694 14.52 9.77 18.48
N LEU A 695 15.05 10.98 18.72
CA LEU A 695 15.88 11.25 19.89
C LEU A 695 15.06 11.34 21.18
N ILE A 696 13.84 11.84 21.08
CA ILE A 696 12.91 11.88 22.22
C ILE A 696 12.49 10.45 22.61
N ASP A 697 12.17 9.62 21.61
CA ASP A 697 11.77 8.23 21.82
C ASP A 697 12.95 7.38 22.33
N LEU A 698 14.17 7.64 21.85
CA LEU A 698 15.40 7.01 22.36
C LEU A 698 15.61 7.36 23.85
N GLU A 699 15.44 8.62 24.23
CA GLU A 699 15.61 9.02 25.64
C GLU A 699 14.51 8.46 26.55
N ARG A 700 13.28 8.28 26.05
CA ARG A 700 12.18 7.57 26.76
C ARG A 700 12.53 6.11 26.96
N ASN A 701 12.93 5.41 25.90
CA ASN A 701 13.34 4.02 25.99
C ASN A 701 14.54 3.82 26.94
N ASN A 702 15.49 4.73 26.93
CA ASN A 702 16.62 4.73 27.87
C ASN A 702 16.15 4.92 29.31
N LEU A 703 15.19 5.82 29.55
CA LEU A 703 14.64 6.08 30.89
C LEU A 703 13.94 4.83 31.44
N ASP A 704 13.11 4.18 30.64
CA ASP A 704 12.42 2.95 31.03
C ASP A 704 13.41 1.81 31.27
N SER A 705 14.38 1.62 30.39
CA SER A 705 15.42 0.59 30.51
C SER A 705 16.31 0.79 31.75
N PHE A 706 16.78 2.03 32.00
CA PHE A 706 17.57 2.31 33.19
C PHE A 706 16.77 2.15 34.49
N SER A 707 15.49 2.53 34.48
CA SER A 707 14.59 2.36 35.63
C SER A 707 14.38 0.89 35.97
N GLU A 708 14.16 0.06 34.97
CA GLU A 708 14.01 -1.39 35.12
C GLU A 708 15.31 -2.05 35.62
N GLU A 709 16.46 -1.68 35.02
CA GLU A 709 17.76 -2.22 35.42
C GLU A 709 18.10 -1.82 36.88
N ILE A 710 17.83 -0.58 37.28
CA ILE A 710 18.02 -0.11 38.67
C ILE A 710 17.16 -0.93 39.64
N SER A 711 15.86 -1.11 39.32
CA SER A 711 14.94 -1.87 40.15
C SER A 711 15.42 -3.31 40.37
N ASN A 712 15.89 -3.96 39.29
CA ASN A 712 16.42 -5.32 39.36
C ASN A 712 17.71 -5.40 40.21
N LEU A 713 18.58 -4.43 40.08
CA LEU A 713 19.83 -4.36 40.88
C LEU A 713 19.55 -4.04 42.34
N GLU A 714 18.54 -3.23 42.66
CA GLU A 714 18.14 -2.93 44.05
C GLU A 714 17.52 -4.16 44.72
N ILE A 715 16.73 -4.96 43.99
CA ILE A 715 16.22 -6.24 44.51
C ILE A 715 17.40 -7.17 44.87
N ALA A 716 18.38 -7.28 43.95
CA ALA A 716 19.57 -8.09 44.15
C ALA A 716 20.40 -7.58 45.35
N LEU A 717 20.62 -6.25 45.44
CA LEU A 717 21.32 -5.63 46.56
C LEU A 717 20.63 -5.87 47.90
N ASN A 718 19.32 -5.74 47.95
CA ASN A 718 18.52 -5.98 49.17
C ASN A 718 18.56 -7.44 49.59
N SER A 719 18.57 -8.39 48.66
CA SER A 719 18.72 -9.81 48.96
C SER A 719 20.09 -10.16 49.51
N LEU A 720 21.16 -9.46 49.08
CA LEU A 720 22.50 -9.63 49.63
C LEU A 720 22.69 -8.98 51.02
N LYS A 721 21.99 -7.90 51.29
CA LYS A 721 22.08 -7.21 52.59
C LYS A 721 21.28 -7.88 53.71
N ARG A 722 20.30 -8.71 53.35
CA ARG A 722 19.59 -9.59 54.29
C ARG A 722 20.44 -10.81 54.60
#